data_815c6359eec3207b9aee4ccfced767b3
#
_entry.id   815c6359eec3207b9aee4ccfced767b3
#
_cell.length_a   1.000
_cell.length_b   1.000
_cell.length_c   1.000
_cell.angle_alpha   90.00
_cell.angle_beta   90.00
_cell.angle_gamma   90.00
#
_symmetry.space_group_name_H-M   'P 1'
#
loop_
_entity.id
_entity.type
_entity.pdbx_description
1 polymer ?
#
loop_
_entity_poly.entity_id
_entity_poly.type
_entity_poly.pdbx_seq_one_letter_code
_entity_poly.pdbx_strand_id
1 'polypeptide(L)'
;MRNILPKWRWRYPITLAVLALLLAGVLQLPELARQRLEQALAEATGGRAQVEQVAFDPLRLAVTVRGVRVNDANGALLVDLQALRVDLAADSLWTRSVHLDALRLDGVRGALGLLADGGVFPQLPAGDDAAGGPPPRVRIDRVELAGSALVIRDESAAPTSALRLTDLSLALDGFDSRADTPVAVTVRGRVGAGRLRIEGDLTPAPLAFAGTLSATGVAAGPALAYVERALPLHARGGRIDAAAAVHLDDGAVRLADARVALSGTRITDTADTPVMTLGEVVAEGIDLDLAAQRLALTRLSGRDNWLALDRRADGTLNLAALVDAGDAGGETAAADTGPSPWQVELGKLALADTRIAVTDATLSPPLTQDVTVAQLEIGSLTLGQPTSLALAASLPDGAELAVHGEGQLPAGPAQLDINADKLPLPLLARYLPDLGPIMLRSGTLAAQGRLQVDEAGPRFDGQAKLSRLELWDTEREDVPLSLRTLRIDNLAASAERVSASKFWINRPTLRLVITENRQSNLARYGPPARTPAPVAGQAPVDASEGPSPATQFSVDTVRISRGTFRLEDHSLDPHFAVSVQQLRGDVDGLSSAATAPSRVSLSGRVDEYAPASVTGSFSLETPVQAQFQVSLQGVEMATFAPYVTKFAGYRIDRGTLNVELDYTVDGPRIEGENKIVLDRLELGERVDSPDALDLPLTLALSVLKDSAGVIDVDLPVRGDLSNPQFDYGALIGKAVRQLIVKAATAPFTFLARLVGGDTADLRTVAFPPGDATLPDVQRGQLQQLAQALIARPQLTLDIRPQVDQADSRALAQQALQQALAEAGGDADDDEEQTERLVALYQARFGSEPPPVPSPEGTRPSAQEQRAAAARAGRERLLAAMAPDEDAMQALARARGEAIRAVLAENGIPLQRMAITVPALPQPLPPSAISEFELASS
;
A
#
# COMPACT_ATOMS: atom_id res chain seq x y z
N MET A 1 -20.35 16.61 -50.02
CA MET A 1 -19.49 17.18 -51.05
C MET A 1 -19.77 16.53 -52.41
N ARG A 2 -20.98 16.72 -52.95
CA ARG A 2 -21.41 16.30 -54.30
C ARG A 2 -21.08 17.48 -55.22
N ASN A 3 -20.13 17.47 -56.06
CA ASN A 3 -19.71 18.41 -57.11
C ASN A 3 -18.30 19.03 -56.95
N ILE A 4 -17.27 18.23 -56.73
CA ILE A 4 -15.88 18.78 -56.72
C ILE A 4 -15.02 18.30 -57.93
N LEU A 5 -15.57 17.62 -58.86
CA LEU A 5 -14.90 17.42 -60.12
C LEU A 5 -15.64 18.23 -61.19
N PRO A 6 -15.08 19.34 -61.72
CA PRO A 6 -15.65 19.99 -62.88
C PRO A 6 -15.67 18.96 -64.00
N LYS A 7 -16.84 18.69 -64.54
CA LYS A 7 -16.95 17.91 -65.77
C LYS A 7 -15.98 18.51 -66.79
N TRP A 8 -14.91 17.81 -67.09
CA TRP A 8 -13.81 18.24 -67.92
C TRP A 8 -14.27 18.65 -69.30
N ARG A 9 -14.60 19.94 -69.45
CA ARG A 9 -15.00 20.59 -70.73
C ARG A 9 -13.77 21.16 -71.45
N TRP A 10 -12.57 20.69 -71.13
CA TRP A 10 -11.32 21.06 -71.85
C TRP A 10 -11.25 20.54 -73.27
N ARG A 11 -12.21 19.78 -73.70
CA ARG A 11 -12.26 19.16 -75.03
C ARG A 11 -12.33 20.19 -76.15
N TYR A 12 -13.05 21.27 -75.94
CA TYR A 12 -13.36 22.21 -77.03
C TYR A 12 -12.27 23.31 -77.24
N PRO A 13 -11.73 23.99 -76.22
CA PRO A 13 -10.76 25.08 -76.46
C PRO A 13 -9.45 24.53 -77.00
N ILE A 14 -8.96 23.36 -76.44
CA ILE A 14 -7.70 22.75 -76.98
C ILE A 14 -7.89 22.23 -78.41
N THR A 15 -9.05 21.60 -78.74
CA THR A 15 -9.34 21.13 -80.09
C THR A 15 -9.47 22.28 -81.08
N LEU A 16 -10.11 23.41 -80.64
CA LEU A 16 -10.23 24.60 -81.49
C LEU A 16 -8.84 25.29 -81.70
N ALA A 17 -8.03 25.34 -80.62
CA ALA A 17 -6.68 25.91 -80.70
C ALA A 17 -5.75 25.05 -81.61
N VAL A 18 -5.80 23.76 -81.53
CA VAL A 18 -5.07 22.83 -82.41
C VAL A 18 -5.59 22.91 -83.89
N LEU A 19 -6.94 22.96 -84.04
CA LEU A 19 -7.50 23.13 -85.38
C LEU A 19 -7.14 24.49 -86.01
N ALA A 20 -7.11 25.58 -85.31
CA ALA A 20 -6.68 26.91 -85.66
C ALA A 20 -5.17 26.97 -86.06
N LEU A 21 -4.36 26.24 -85.27
CA LEU A 21 -2.93 26.06 -85.52
C LEU A 21 -2.69 25.31 -86.83
N LEU A 22 -3.43 24.25 -87.15
CA LEU A 22 -3.32 23.47 -88.33
C LEU A 22 -3.74 24.28 -89.61
N LEU A 23 -4.76 25.10 -89.49
CA LEU A 23 -5.21 26.01 -90.57
C LEU A 23 -4.19 27.14 -90.87
N ALA A 24 -3.59 27.68 -89.87
CA ALA A 24 -2.54 28.70 -89.96
C ALA A 24 -1.28 28.20 -90.63
N GLY A 25 -0.88 26.93 -90.36
CA GLY A 25 0.28 26.25 -90.96
C GLY A 25 0.11 26.06 -92.47
N VAL A 26 -1.09 25.69 -92.86
CA VAL A 26 -1.44 25.49 -94.26
C VAL A 26 -1.42 26.79 -95.09
N LEU A 27 -1.69 27.96 -94.41
CA LEU A 27 -1.75 29.28 -95.07
C LEU A 27 -0.39 30.01 -95.13
N GLN A 28 0.73 29.46 -94.51
CA GLN A 28 2.09 30.06 -94.44
C GLN A 28 2.09 31.46 -93.89
N LEU A 29 1.18 31.76 -92.93
CA LEU A 29 1.06 33.06 -92.31
C LEU A 29 1.27 32.92 -90.74
N PRO A 30 2.48 32.74 -90.24
CA PRO A 30 2.77 32.46 -88.85
C PRO A 30 2.20 33.58 -87.92
N GLU A 31 2.21 34.83 -88.32
CA GLU A 31 1.72 35.97 -87.56
C GLU A 31 0.21 35.99 -87.45
N LEU A 32 -0.51 35.64 -88.50
CA LEU A 32 -1.97 35.53 -88.44
C LEU A 32 -2.40 34.33 -87.56
N ALA A 33 -1.63 33.25 -87.62
CA ALA A 33 -1.86 32.08 -86.85
C ALA A 33 -1.61 32.42 -85.34
N ARG A 34 -0.59 33.18 -85.03
CA ARG A 34 -0.29 33.67 -83.63
C ARG A 34 -1.47 34.50 -83.10
N GLN A 35 -1.95 35.50 -83.88
CA GLN A 35 -3.08 36.39 -83.47
C GLN A 35 -4.37 35.59 -83.29
N ARG A 36 -4.64 34.64 -84.20
CA ARG A 36 -5.84 33.79 -84.10
C ARG A 36 -5.72 32.83 -82.88
N LEU A 37 -4.60 32.35 -82.54
CA LEU A 37 -4.38 31.51 -81.39
C LEU A 37 -4.53 32.33 -80.09
N GLU A 38 -3.94 33.52 -80.06
CA GLU A 38 -4.14 34.46 -78.93
C GLU A 38 -5.61 34.80 -78.69
N GLN A 39 -6.31 35.07 -79.75
CA GLN A 39 -7.75 35.37 -79.71
C GLN A 39 -8.59 34.15 -79.22
N ALA A 40 -8.32 32.96 -79.82
CA ALA A 40 -9.03 31.73 -79.49
C ALA A 40 -8.76 31.33 -78.04
N LEU A 41 -7.52 31.48 -77.53
CA LEU A 41 -7.18 31.22 -76.15
C LEU A 41 -7.82 32.23 -75.21
N ALA A 42 -7.86 33.49 -75.55
CA ALA A 42 -8.51 34.52 -74.75
C ALA A 42 -10.02 34.30 -74.63
N GLU A 43 -10.69 33.97 -75.75
CA GLU A 43 -12.12 33.60 -75.80
C GLU A 43 -12.40 32.36 -74.94
N ALA A 44 -11.58 31.28 -75.09
CA ALA A 44 -11.77 30.04 -74.40
C ALA A 44 -11.55 30.15 -72.87
N THR A 45 -10.76 31.12 -72.39
CA THR A 45 -10.44 31.28 -70.97
C THR A 45 -11.09 32.52 -70.33
N GLY A 46 -11.76 33.32 -71.15
CA GLY A 46 -12.32 34.61 -70.68
C GLY A 46 -11.30 35.61 -70.23
N GLY A 47 -9.99 35.36 -70.46
CA GLY A 47 -8.89 36.15 -69.98
C GLY A 47 -8.01 36.78 -71.10
N ARG A 48 -6.69 36.93 -70.84
CA ARG A 48 -5.71 37.40 -71.83
C ARG A 48 -4.72 36.32 -72.17
N ALA A 49 -4.51 36.09 -73.46
CA ALA A 49 -3.47 35.22 -73.96
C ALA A 49 -2.40 35.96 -74.71
N GLN A 50 -1.16 35.56 -74.55
CA GLN A 50 -0.01 36.07 -75.28
C GLN A 50 0.77 34.88 -75.86
N VAL A 51 1.21 34.92 -77.14
CA VAL A 51 1.99 33.91 -77.77
C VAL A 51 3.23 34.59 -78.43
N GLU A 52 4.41 34.15 -77.98
CA GLU A 52 5.64 34.81 -78.49
C GLU A 52 5.95 34.43 -79.96
N GLN A 53 5.84 33.16 -80.27
CA GLN A 53 6.20 32.68 -81.63
C GLN A 53 5.39 31.45 -82.02
N VAL A 54 4.94 31.43 -83.31
CA VAL A 54 4.39 30.26 -83.97
C VAL A 54 5.29 29.92 -85.14
N ALA A 55 5.73 28.70 -85.27
CA ALA A 55 6.57 28.19 -86.42
C ALA A 55 5.94 26.93 -86.98
N PHE A 56 5.93 26.78 -88.25
CA PHE A 56 5.44 25.60 -88.94
C PHE A 56 6.55 24.99 -89.79
N ASP A 57 6.74 23.66 -89.71
CA ASP A 57 7.62 22.88 -90.50
C ASP A 57 6.77 22.07 -91.51
N PRO A 58 6.68 22.50 -92.70
CA PRO A 58 5.83 21.82 -93.72
C PRO A 58 6.36 20.47 -94.17
N LEU A 59 7.65 20.18 -94.01
CA LEU A 59 8.21 18.90 -94.37
C LEU A 59 7.94 17.81 -93.38
N ARG A 60 7.77 18.20 -92.05
CA ARG A 60 7.49 17.30 -90.98
C ARG A 60 6.04 17.40 -90.53
N LEU A 61 5.21 18.27 -91.18
CA LEU A 61 3.85 18.59 -90.72
C LEU A 61 3.79 18.97 -89.27
N ALA A 62 4.79 19.68 -88.75
CA ALA A 62 4.94 20.00 -87.39
C ALA A 62 4.70 21.49 -87.11
N VAL A 63 3.91 21.80 -86.10
CA VAL A 63 3.68 23.12 -85.60
C VAL A 63 4.35 23.27 -84.24
N THR A 64 5.17 24.35 -84.08
CA THR A 64 5.78 24.67 -82.81
C THR A 64 5.35 26.04 -82.36
N VAL A 65 4.75 26.14 -81.18
CA VAL A 65 4.33 27.39 -80.52
C VAL A 65 5.22 27.57 -79.31
N ARG A 66 5.78 28.80 -79.16
CA ARG A 66 6.67 29.14 -78.01
C ARG A 66 6.11 30.29 -77.21
N GLY A 67 6.33 30.28 -75.91
CA GLY A 67 6.03 31.35 -74.98
C GLY A 67 4.52 31.66 -74.91
N VAL A 68 3.70 30.66 -74.62
CA VAL A 68 2.25 30.86 -74.44
C VAL A 68 2.00 31.21 -72.99
N ARG A 69 1.45 32.38 -72.74
CA ARG A 69 1.03 32.84 -71.42
C ARG A 69 -0.46 33.18 -71.44
N VAL A 70 -1.23 32.57 -70.57
CA VAL A 70 -2.65 32.78 -70.46
C VAL A 70 -2.93 33.22 -69.02
N ASN A 71 -3.60 34.37 -68.88
CA ASN A 71 -4.08 34.87 -67.59
C ASN A 71 -5.60 34.85 -67.60
N ASP A 72 -6.20 34.78 -66.43
CA ASP A 72 -7.68 34.84 -66.22
C ASP A 72 -8.18 36.31 -66.39
N ALA A 73 -9.47 36.50 -66.24
CA ALA A 73 -10.12 37.84 -66.29
C ALA A 73 -9.56 38.83 -65.25
N ASN A 74 -9.05 38.33 -64.14
CA ASN A 74 -8.50 39.09 -63.00
C ASN A 74 -6.99 39.33 -63.13
N GLY A 75 -6.34 38.81 -64.19
CA GLY A 75 -4.91 38.91 -64.45
C GLY A 75 -4.05 37.86 -63.73
N ALA A 76 -4.62 36.87 -63.06
CA ALA A 76 -3.90 35.77 -62.46
C ALA A 76 -3.39 34.77 -63.57
N LEU A 77 -2.19 34.26 -63.40
CA LEU A 77 -1.60 33.33 -64.34
C LEU A 77 -2.33 31.97 -64.31
N LEU A 78 -2.97 31.62 -65.38
CA LEU A 78 -3.60 30.33 -65.58
C LEU A 78 -2.60 29.28 -66.05
N VAL A 79 -1.87 29.58 -67.17
CA VAL A 79 -0.90 28.70 -67.78
C VAL A 79 0.24 29.54 -68.42
N ASP A 80 1.45 29.14 -68.13
CA ASP A 80 2.66 29.58 -68.82
C ASP A 80 3.33 28.34 -69.45
N LEU A 81 3.42 28.31 -70.77
CA LEU A 81 3.96 27.18 -71.54
C LEU A 81 5.14 27.60 -72.33
N GLN A 82 6.30 27.00 -72.12
CA GLN A 82 7.53 27.37 -72.82
C GLN A 82 7.50 26.96 -74.33
N ALA A 83 7.06 25.74 -74.56
CA ALA A 83 6.91 25.24 -75.93
C ALA A 83 5.81 24.18 -76.03
N LEU A 84 5.05 24.28 -77.14
CA LEU A 84 4.09 23.25 -77.59
C LEU A 84 4.54 22.80 -78.96
N ARG A 85 4.75 21.54 -79.17
CA ARG A 85 5.01 20.91 -80.45
C ARG A 85 3.91 19.91 -80.77
N VAL A 86 3.36 20.08 -81.96
CA VAL A 86 2.30 19.23 -82.54
C VAL A 86 2.81 18.66 -83.81
N ASP A 87 3.00 17.37 -83.88
CA ASP A 87 3.40 16.67 -85.09
C ASP A 87 2.13 15.99 -85.69
N LEU A 88 1.71 16.43 -86.86
CA LEU A 88 0.50 15.85 -87.50
C LEU A 88 0.86 14.62 -88.34
N ALA A 89 0.04 13.60 -88.18
CA ALA A 89 0.06 12.43 -89.01
C ALA A 89 -0.44 12.79 -90.45
N ALA A 90 0.24 12.30 -91.48
CA ALA A 90 -0.04 12.61 -92.86
C ALA A 90 -1.49 12.26 -93.25
N ASP A 91 -2.10 11.24 -92.69
CA ASP A 91 -3.47 10.81 -92.89
C ASP A 91 -4.52 11.80 -92.41
N SER A 92 -4.19 12.72 -91.55
CA SER A 92 -5.09 13.81 -91.12
C SER A 92 -5.46 14.72 -92.29
N LEU A 93 -4.68 14.79 -93.35
CA LEU A 93 -4.99 15.66 -94.47
C LEU A 93 -6.14 15.16 -95.36
N TRP A 94 -6.48 13.88 -95.24
CA TRP A 94 -7.53 13.29 -96.07
C TRP A 94 -8.62 12.55 -95.33
N THR A 95 -8.37 12.23 -94.03
CA THR A 95 -9.38 11.70 -93.16
C THR A 95 -10.14 12.86 -92.49
N ARG A 96 -11.39 12.70 -92.15
CA ARG A 96 -12.16 13.67 -91.36
C ARG A 96 -11.93 13.59 -89.85
N SER A 97 -10.71 13.12 -89.43
CA SER A 97 -10.30 12.96 -88.03
C SER A 97 -8.97 13.74 -87.83
N VAL A 98 -8.76 14.28 -86.62
CA VAL A 98 -7.52 14.87 -86.19
C VAL A 98 -6.56 13.75 -85.71
N HIS A 99 -5.52 13.41 -86.50
CA HIS A 99 -4.57 12.41 -86.10
C HIS A 99 -3.20 13.08 -85.94
N LEU A 100 -2.62 12.98 -84.72
CA LEU A 100 -1.32 13.53 -84.33
C LEU A 100 -0.35 12.37 -84.06
N ASP A 101 0.84 12.39 -84.67
CA ASP A 101 1.93 11.47 -84.39
C ASP A 101 2.50 11.71 -82.99
N ALA A 102 2.59 13.02 -82.60
CA ALA A 102 3.07 13.43 -81.33
C ALA A 102 2.52 14.82 -80.88
N LEU A 103 2.18 14.92 -79.61
CA LEU A 103 1.88 16.16 -78.88
C LEU A 103 2.90 16.30 -77.75
N ARG A 104 3.81 17.27 -77.84
CA ARG A 104 4.78 17.53 -76.79
C ARG A 104 4.63 18.91 -76.25
N LEU A 105 4.50 18.97 -74.86
CA LEU A 105 4.42 20.16 -74.07
C LEU A 105 5.69 20.28 -73.22
N ASP A 106 6.45 21.33 -73.33
CA ASP A 106 7.66 21.55 -72.58
C ASP A 106 7.44 22.78 -71.66
N GLY A 107 7.78 22.62 -70.37
CA GLY A 107 7.78 23.70 -69.39
C GLY A 107 6.45 24.35 -69.09
N VAL A 108 5.38 23.54 -68.96
CA VAL A 108 4.08 24.01 -68.53
C VAL A 108 4.14 24.43 -67.06
N ARG A 109 3.72 25.63 -66.76
CA ARG A 109 3.53 26.17 -65.42
C ARG A 109 2.09 26.60 -65.25
N GLY A 110 1.47 26.18 -64.13
CA GLY A 110 0.07 26.47 -63.85
C GLY A 110 -0.24 26.46 -62.40
N ALA A 111 -1.44 26.93 -62.01
CA ALA A 111 -1.98 26.85 -60.66
C ALA A 111 -3.37 26.28 -60.75
N LEU A 112 -3.67 25.37 -59.84
CA LEU A 112 -4.99 24.84 -59.55
C LEU A 112 -5.32 25.08 -58.07
N GLY A 113 -6.54 25.33 -57.72
CA GLY A 113 -6.86 25.54 -56.32
C GLY A 113 -8.35 25.50 -56.02
N LEU A 114 -8.61 25.33 -54.73
CA LEU A 114 -9.92 25.50 -54.11
C LEU A 114 -9.94 26.87 -53.45
N LEU A 115 -10.92 27.70 -53.79
CA LEU A 115 -11.07 29.04 -53.25
C LEU A 115 -11.80 28.98 -51.91
N ALA A 116 -11.71 30.07 -51.09
CA ALA A 116 -12.31 30.14 -49.77
C ALA A 116 -13.86 30.03 -49.80
N ASP A 117 -14.50 30.39 -50.95
CA ASP A 117 -15.92 30.26 -51.20
C ASP A 117 -16.37 28.88 -51.71
N GLY A 118 -15.45 27.90 -51.78
CA GLY A 118 -15.68 26.56 -52.34
C GLY A 118 -15.61 26.51 -53.87
N GLY A 119 -15.31 27.62 -54.54
CA GLY A 119 -15.04 27.69 -55.99
C GLY A 119 -13.73 27.04 -56.34
N VAL A 120 -13.58 26.67 -57.61
CA VAL A 120 -12.34 26.08 -58.15
C VAL A 120 -11.61 27.10 -59.02
N PHE A 121 -10.34 27.26 -58.82
CA PHE A 121 -9.45 28.08 -59.68
C PHE A 121 -8.68 27.14 -60.57
N PRO A 122 -8.55 27.42 -61.90
CA PRO A 122 -9.12 28.55 -62.62
C PRO A 122 -10.63 28.37 -62.92
N GLN A 123 -11.39 29.46 -62.81
CA GLN A 123 -12.78 29.49 -63.28
C GLN A 123 -12.78 29.61 -64.81
N LEU A 124 -13.16 28.58 -65.52
CA LEU A 124 -13.32 28.63 -66.94
C LEU A 124 -14.77 29.02 -67.26
N PRO A 125 -14.96 29.85 -68.34
CA PRO A 125 -16.33 30.18 -68.75
C PRO A 125 -17.16 28.92 -69.04
N ALA A 126 -18.41 28.91 -68.66
CA ALA A 126 -19.33 27.87 -69.06
C ALA A 126 -19.47 27.89 -70.59
N GLY A 127 -19.00 26.82 -71.29
CA GLY A 127 -19.11 26.72 -72.71
C GLY A 127 -20.58 26.70 -73.12
N ASP A 128 -20.93 27.44 -74.15
CA ASP A 128 -22.24 27.43 -74.76
C ASP A 128 -22.48 26.02 -75.35
N ASP A 129 -23.34 25.26 -74.77
CA ASP A 129 -23.76 23.92 -75.24
C ASP A 129 -24.63 23.99 -76.54
N ALA A 130 -24.80 25.20 -77.08
CA ALA A 130 -25.76 25.47 -78.15
C ALA A 130 -25.20 25.37 -79.58
N ALA A 131 -23.95 25.10 -79.83
CA ALA A 131 -23.43 25.13 -81.20
C ALA A 131 -22.74 23.79 -81.60
N GLY A 132 -23.53 22.94 -82.25
CA GLY A 132 -22.97 22.10 -83.27
C GLY A 132 -22.51 20.70 -82.83
N GLY A 133 -22.85 19.71 -83.51
CA GLY A 133 -22.53 18.31 -83.60
C GLY A 133 -21.45 17.70 -82.74
N PRO A 134 -21.33 16.37 -82.67
CA PRO A 134 -20.40 15.68 -81.80
C PRO A 134 -18.96 16.14 -82.15
N PRO A 135 -18.08 16.35 -81.09
CA PRO A 135 -16.71 16.82 -81.32
C PRO A 135 -15.97 15.90 -82.27
N PRO A 136 -15.00 16.45 -83.03
CA PRO A 136 -14.26 15.63 -83.96
C PRO A 136 -13.45 14.55 -83.17
N ARG A 137 -13.29 13.39 -83.80
CA ARG A 137 -12.40 12.31 -83.25
C ARG A 137 -10.98 12.81 -83.27
N VAL A 138 -10.31 12.79 -82.13
CA VAL A 138 -8.90 13.14 -81.99
C VAL A 138 -8.13 11.87 -81.63
N ARG A 139 -7.14 11.54 -82.38
CA ARG A 139 -6.18 10.46 -82.19
C ARG A 139 -4.79 11.03 -82.03
N ILE A 140 -4.09 10.64 -80.98
CA ILE A 140 -2.71 11.06 -80.69
C ILE A 140 -1.88 9.83 -80.38
N ASP A 141 -0.90 9.51 -81.21
CA ASP A 141 -0.08 8.31 -81.04
C ASP A 141 0.83 8.47 -79.82
N ARG A 142 1.31 9.70 -79.49
CA ARG A 142 2.13 9.97 -78.32
C ARG A 142 1.86 11.36 -77.77
N VAL A 143 1.57 11.43 -76.48
CA VAL A 143 1.48 12.69 -75.69
C VAL A 143 2.64 12.72 -74.71
N GLU A 144 3.49 13.74 -74.76
CA GLU A 144 4.57 13.97 -73.80
C GLU A 144 4.46 15.34 -73.15
N LEU A 145 4.57 15.37 -71.84
CA LEU A 145 4.75 16.58 -71.03
C LEU A 145 6.10 16.50 -70.34
N ALA A 146 6.91 17.54 -70.46
CA ALA A 146 8.26 17.55 -69.83
C ALA A 146 8.57 18.87 -69.12
N GLY A 147 9.37 18.80 -68.06
CA GLY A 147 9.90 19.98 -67.35
C GLY A 147 8.89 20.93 -66.78
N SER A 148 7.70 20.42 -66.44
CA SER A 148 6.54 21.20 -66.04
C SER A 148 6.42 21.35 -64.53
N ALA A 149 5.65 22.36 -64.10
CA ALA A 149 5.39 22.65 -62.66
C ALA A 149 3.93 23.04 -62.49
N LEU A 150 3.34 22.53 -61.41
CA LEU A 150 1.96 22.80 -60.98
C LEU A 150 1.93 23.19 -59.53
N VAL A 151 1.18 24.25 -59.20
CA VAL A 151 0.92 24.64 -57.82
C VAL A 151 -0.54 24.33 -57.53
N ILE A 152 -0.78 23.44 -56.58
CA ILE A 152 -2.14 23.15 -56.07
C ILE A 152 -2.29 23.91 -54.74
N ARG A 153 -3.29 24.80 -54.67
CA ARG A 153 -3.60 25.62 -53.51
C ARG A 153 -4.96 25.26 -52.97
N ASP A 154 -5.04 25.14 -51.65
CA ASP A 154 -6.35 25.05 -50.98
C ASP A 154 -6.49 26.27 -50.08
N GLU A 155 -7.28 27.26 -50.50
CA GLU A 155 -7.60 28.47 -49.78
C GLU A 155 -8.89 28.33 -48.92
N SER A 156 -9.60 27.22 -49.05
CA SER A 156 -10.72 26.86 -48.19
C SER A 156 -10.25 26.45 -46.77
N ALA A 157 -8.95 26.10 -46.64
CA ALA A 157 -8.29 25.74 -45.39
C ALA A 157 -7.54 26.93 -44.75
N ALA A 158 -7.67 27.13 -43.47
CA ALA A 158 -6.86 28.08 -42.71
C ALA A 158 -6.00 27.26 -41.71
N PRO A 159 -4.65 27.26 -41.81
CA PRO A 159 -3.80 28.00 -42.75
C PRO A 159 -3.87 27.47 -44.18
N THR A 160 -3.73 28.36 -45.15
CA THR A 160 -3.74 28.02 -46.58
C THR A 160 -2.72 26.94 -46.91
N SER A 161 -3.12 25.83 -47.50
CA SER A 161 -2.23 24.71 -47.91
C SER A 161 -1.83 24.86 -49.36
N ALA A 162 -0.54 24.70 -49.70
CA ALA A 162 -0.05 24.77 -51.05
C ALA A 162 0.90 23.58 -51.34
N LEU A 163 0.57 22.80 -52.34
CA LEU A 163 1.40 21.71 -52.86
C LEU A 163 2.03 22.14 -54.16
N ARG A 164 3.35 22.18 -54.20
CA ARG A 164 4.11 22.54 -55.43
C ARG A 164 4.71 21.29 -56.01
N LEU A 165 4.23 20.94 -57.22
CA LEU A 165 4.75 19.90 -58.09
C LEU A 165 5.77 20.50 -59.03
N THR A 166 6.98 19.90 -59.17
CA THR A 166 8.02 20.33 -60.07
C THR A 166 8.52 19.13 -60.86
N ASP A 167 9.28 19.39 -61.93
CA ASP A 167 9.81 18.36 -62.82
C ASP A 167 8.73 17.36 -63.27
N LEU A 168 7.51 17.90 -63.48
CA LEU A 168 6.39 17.09 -63.94
C LEU A 168 6.62 16.60 -65.34
N SER A 169 6.49 15.31 -65.53
CA SER A 169 6.51 14.65 -66.85
C SER A 169 5.29 13.72 -66.94
N LEU A 170 4.68 13.69 -68.12
CA LEU A 170 3.59 12.78 -68.45
C LEU A 170 3.92 12.11 -69.77
N ALA A 171 3.73 10.82 -69.86
CA ALA A 171 3.76 10.05 -71.12
C ALA A 171 2.48 9.25 -71.26
N LEU A 172 1.89 9.32 -72.48
CA LEU A 172 0.67 8.60 -72.81
C LEU A 172 0.81 8.20 -74.26
N ASP A 173 0.63 6.92 -74.55
CA ASP A 173 0.77 6.35 -75.91
C ASP A 173 -0.58 5.83 -76.40
N GLY A 174 -1.01 6.26 -77.61
CA GLY A 174 -2.20 5.72 -78.30
C GLY A 174 -3.54 6.31 -77.86
N PHE A 175 -3.61 7.64 -77.52
CA PHE A 175 -4.87 8.30 -77.12
C PHE A 175 -5.87 8.42 -78.30
N ASP A 176 -7.08 7.96 -78.09
CA ASP A 176 -8.23 8.16 -79.01
C ASP A 176 -9.43 8.64 -78.24
N SER A 177 -9.92 9.86 -78.53
CA SER A 177 -10.99 10.52 -77.76
C SER A 177 -12.34 9.82 -77.79
N ARG A 178 -12.52 8.78 -78.61
CA ARG A 178 -13.73 7.99 -78.76
C ARG A 178 -13.55 6.50 -78.52
N ALA A 179 -12.34 6.07 -78.12
CA ALA A 179 -12.08 4.67 -77.84
C ALA A 179 -12.47 4.33 -76.38
N ASP A 180 -13.03 3.16 -76.24
CA ASP A 180 -13.33 2.49 -74.96
C ASP A 180 -12.13 1.64 -74.47
N THR A 181 -11.05 1.59 -75.29
CA THR A 181 -9.83 0.87 -74.98
C THR A 181 -8.90 1.67 -74.02
N PRO A 182 -8.39 1.05 -72.96
CA PRO A 182 -7.53 1.71 -72.02
C PRO A 182 -6.16 2.07 -72.66
N VAL A 183 -5.60 3.20 -72.23
CA VAL A 183 -4.35 3.76 -72.71
C VAL A 183 -3.40 3.92 -71.54
N ALA A 184 -2.18 3.38 -71.64
CA ALA A 184 -1.19 3.47 -70.61
C ALA A 184 -0.73 4.92 -70.35
N VAL A 185 -0.83 5.37 -69.09
CA VAL A 185 -0.41 6.70 -68.62
C VAL A 185 0.66 6.56 -67.57
N THR A 186 1.74 7.30 -67.73
CA THR A 186 2.76 7.46 -66.67
C THR A 186 2.97 8.95 -66.38
N VAL A 187 2.78 9.33 -65.11
CA VAL A 187 3.08 10.65 -64.59
C VAL A 187 4.22 10.55 -63.58
N ARG A 188 5.24 11.37 -63.70
CA ARG A 188 6.35 11.49 -62.73
C ARG A 188 6.53 12.96 -62.39
N GLY A 189 6.85 13.21 -61.10
CA GLY A 189 7.07 14.56 -60.63
C GLY A 189 7.77 14.59 -59.26
N ARG A 190 7.98 15.80 -58.77
CA ARG A 190 8.57 16.02 -57.45
C ARG A 190 7.65 16.95 -56.63
N VAL A 191 7.58 16.67 -55.35
CA VAL A 191 6.91 17.52 -54.36
C VAL A 191 7.98 17.92 -53.32
N GLY A 192 8.55 19.11 -53.46
CA GLY A 192 9.73 19.52 -52.68
C GLY A 192 10.89 18.57 -52.90
N ALA A 193 11.36 17.89 -51.87
CA ALA A 193 12.41 16.86 -51.98
C ALA A 193 11.86 15.47 -52.37
N GLY A 194 10.55 15.27 -52.23
CA GLY A 194 9.88 14.01 -52.48
C GLY A 194 9.63 13.74 -53.97
N ARG A 195 9.27 12.50 -54.26
CA ARG A 195 8.96 12.00 -55.62
C ARG A 195 7.51 11.56 -55.69
N LEU A 196 6.89 11.83 -56.85
CA LEU A 196 5.54 11.39 -57.15
C LEU A 196 5.57 10.56 -58.44
N ARG A 197 4.88 9.43 -58.45
CA ARG A 197 4.70 8.57 -59.63
C ARG A 197 3.26 8.06 -59.66
N ILE A 198 2.61 8.19 -60.81
CA ILE A 198 1.30 7.62 -61.14
C ILE A 198 1.44 6.81 -62.40
N GLU A 199 1.00 5.56 -62.37
CA GLU A 199 1.04 4.66 -63.53
C GLU A 199 -0.26 3.89 -63.57
N GLY A 200 -0.84 3.79 -64.77
CA GLY A 200 -2.10 3.09 -64.94
C GLY A 200 -2.67 3.23 -66.33
N ASP A 201 -3.91 2.83 -66.48
CA ASP A 201 -4.64 2.80 -67.73
C ASP A 201 -5.78 3.84 -67.68
N LEU A 202 -5.81 4.71 -68.67
CA LEU A 202 -6.83 5.74 -68.87
C LEU A 202 -7.77 5.29 -69.99
N THR A 203 -9.06 5.17 -69.71
CA THR A 203 -10.09 5.00 -70.75
C THR A 203 -10.70 6.36 -71.04
N PRO A 204 -10.64 6.88 -72.27
CA PRO A 204 -11.09 8.23 -72.58
C PRO A 204 -12.61 8.41 -72.60
N ALA A 205 -13.36 7.33 -72.99
CA ALA A 205 -14.83 7.38 -73.15
C ALA A 205 -15.51 6.01 -72.83
N PRO A 206 -16.21 5.81 -71.66
CA PRO A 206 -16.37 6.80 -70.65
C PRO A 206 -15.05 7.09 -69.90
N LEU A 207 -14.92 8.26 -69.32
CA LEU A 207 -13.67 8.62 -68.61
C LEU A 207 -13.49 7.74 -67.37
N ALA A 208 -12.52 6.82 -67.45
CA ALA A 208 -12.16 5.96 -66.31
C ALA A 208 -10.65 5.88 -66.21
N PHE A 209 -10.12 5.71 -65.00
CA PHE A 209 -8.71 5.48 -64.72
C PHE A 209 -8.56 4.35 -63.70
N ALA A 210 -7.67 3.44 -63.98
CA ALA A 210 -7.26 2.40 -63.01
C ALA A 210 -5.74 2.33 -62.98
N GLY A 211 -5.13 2.56 -61.82
CA GLY A 211 -3.68 2.60 -61.72
C GLY A 211 -3.19 2.66 -60.32
N THR A 212 -1.87 2.92 -60.17
CA THR A 212 -1.18 3.05 -58.90
C THR A 212 -0.60 4.46 -58.75
N LEU A 213 -0.75 5.01 -57.55
CA LEU A 213 -0.09 6.22 -57.12
C LEU A 213 0.98 5.86 -56.10
N SER A 214 2.20 6.40 -56.24
CA SER A 214 3.23 6.32 -55.22
C SER A 214 3.88 7.68 -55.00
N ALA A 215 4.03 8.03 -53.70
CA ALA A 215 4.71 9.26 -53.27
C ALA A 215 5.75 8.88 -52.23
N THR A 216 6.97 9.33 -52.37
CA THR A 216 8.06 9.01 -51.42
C THR A 216 8.79 10.26 -50.97
N GLY A 217 9.01 10.41 -49.65
CA GLY A 217 9.75 11.50 -49.04
C GLY A 217 9.08 12.89 -49.18
N VAL A 218 7.78 12.95 -49.34
CA VAL A 218 7.01 14.20 -49.44
C VAL A 218 6.95 14.87 -48.09
N ALA A 219 7.20 16.20 -48.02
CA ALA A 219 7.03 16.96 -46.76
C ALA A 219 5.59 16.89 -46.29
N ALA A 220 5.40 16.55 -45.01
CA ALA A 220 4.08 16.32 -44.39
C ALA A 220 3.28 17.62 -44.14
N GLY A 221 3.94 18.79 -44.07
CA GLY A 221 3.32 20.06 -43.72
C GLY A 221 1.99 20.35 -44.39
N PRO A 222 1.87 20.25 -45.75
CA PRO A 222 0.60 20.50 -46.42
C PRO A 222 -0.55 19.59 -45.98
N ALA A 223 -0.24 18.31 -45.69
CA ALA A 223 -1.24 17.37 -45.20
C ALA A 223 -1.58 17.59 -43.70
N LEU A 224 -0.56 17.95 -42.91
CA LEU A 224 -0.75 18.24 -41.47
C LEU A 224 -1.62 19.48 -41.22
N ALA A 225 -1.64 20.44 -42.14
CA ALA A 225 -2.55 21.60 -42.04
C ALA A 225 -4.03 21.21 -41.90
N TYR A 226 -4.43 20.08 -42.46
CA TYR A 226 -5.80 19.56 -42.27
C TYR A 226 -6.04 18.99 -40.87
N VAL A 227 -5.00 18.42 -40.24
CA VAL A 227 -5.05 17.95 -38.85
C VAL A 227 -5.14 19.15 -37.89
N GLU A 228 -4.36 20.21 -38.14
CA GLU A 228 -4.39 21.45 -37.37
C GLU A 228 -5.76 22.18 -37.45
N ARG A 229 -6.50 21.97 -38.53
CA ARG A 229 -7.88 22.50 -38.67
C ARG A 229 -8.88 21.71 -37.82
N ALA A 230 -8.70 20.39 -37.71
CA ALA A 230 -9.63 19.51 -36.99
C ALA A 230 -9.37 19.48 -35.48
N LEU A 231 -8.13 19.71 -35.06
CA LEU A 231 -7.69 19.59 -33.66
C LEU A 231 -6.90 20.83 -33.24
N PRO A 232 -7.00 21.30 -32.00
CA PRO A 232 -6.25 22.42 -31.46
C PRO A 232 -4.78 22.04 -31.18
N LEU A 233 -4.08 21.62 -32.22
CA LEU A 233 -2.70 21.13 -32.20
C LEU A 233 -1.89 21.77 -33.30
N HIS A 234 -0.57 21.89 -33.08
CA HIS A 234 0.39 22.26 -34.12
C HIS A 234 1.27 21.07 -34.45
N ALA A 235 1.31 20.70 -35.75
CA ALA A 235 2.10 19.60 -36.25
C ALA A 235 3.22 20.12 -37.15
N ARG A 236 4.47 19.86 -36.79
CA ARG A 236 5.63 20.40 -37.50
C ARG A 236 6.60 19.30 -37.93
N GLY A 237 7.21 19.50 -39.11
CA GLY A 237 8.15 18.56 -39.69
C GLY A 237 7.45 17.38 -40.37
N GLY A 238 8.16 16.28 -40.47
CA GLY A 238 7.65 15.03 -41.00
C GLY A 238 7.78 14.84 -42.52
N ARG A 239 7.75 13.55 -42.90
CA ARG A 239 7.72 13.09 -44.27
C ARG A 239 6.63 12.05 -44.44
N ILE A 240 6.02 12.08 -45.61
CA ILE A 240 5.00 11.11 -46.02
C ILE A 240 5.52 10.26 -47.12
N ASP A 241 5.39 8.95 -46.99
CA ASP A 241 5.47 7.95 -48.06
C ASP A 241 4.06 7.37 -48.22
N ALA A 242 3.55 7.36 -49.45
CA ALA A 242 2.23 6.87 -49.78
C ALA A 242 2.23 5.99 -51.02
N ALA A 243 1.43 4.96 -51.01
CA ALA A 243 1.12 4.13 -52.18
C ALA A 243 -0.36 3.76 -52.16
N ALA A 244 -1.04 3.77 -53.29
CA ALA A 244 -2.44 3.41 -53.41
C ALA A 244 -2.79 2.88 -54.79
N ALA A 245 -3.71 1.96 -54.88
CA ALA A 245 -4.44 1.70 -56.11
C ALA A 245 -5.55 2.77 -56.25
N VAL A 246 -5.60 3.43 -57.39
CA VAL A 246 -6.55 4.53 -57.65
C VAL A 246 -7.49 4.08 -58.77
N HIS A 247 -8.78 4.19 -58.51
CA HIS A 247 -9.83 3.94 -59.45
C HIS A 247 -10.68 5.20 -59.56
N LEU A 248 -10.87 5.67 -60.81
CA LEU A 248 -11.82 6.71 -61.18
C LEU A 248 -12.80 6.10 -62.16
N ASP A 249 -14.05 6.14 -61.84
CA ASP A 249 -15.12 5.62 -62.68
C ASP A 249 -16.32 6.55 -62.58
N ASP A 250 -16.77 7.06 -63.76
CA ASP A 250 -17.86 8.04 -63.86
C ASP A 250 -17.82 9.18 -62.82
N GLY A 251 -16.62 9.71 -62.57
CA GLY A 251 -16.41 10.80 -61.61
C GLY A 251 -16.31 10.36 -60.13
N ALA A 252 -16.49 9.08 -59.83
CA ALA A 252 -16.31 8.53 -58.49
C ALA A 252 -14.83 8.09 -58.30
N VAL A 253 -14.18 8.64 -57.27
CA VAL A 253 -12.80 8.28 -56.92
C VAL A 253 -12.80 7.28 -55.80
N ARG A 254 -12.10 6.16 -55.98
CA ARG A 254 -11.82 5.14 -54.99
C ARG A 254 -10.30 4.93 -54.83
N LEU A 255 -9.87 4.86 -53.58
CA LEU A 255 -8.54 4.36 -53.26
C LEU A 255 -8.69 2.98 -52.63
N ALA A 256 -7.93 2.01 -53.10
CA ALA A 256 -7.92 0.65 -52.59
C ALA A 256 -6.53 0.25 -52.16
N ASP A 257 -6.45 -0.53 -51.04
CA ASP A 257 -5.24 -1.05 -50.43
C ASP A 257 -4.14 0.02 -50.29
N ALA A 258 -4.58 1.25 -49.90
CA ALA A 258 -3.60 2.32 -49.80
C ALA A 258 -2.77 2.16 -48.52
N ARG A 259 -1.53 2.56 -48.61
CA ARG A 259 -0.56 2.62 -47.51
C ARG A 259 -0.07 4.04 -47.38
N VAL A 260 -0.07 4.58 -46.20
CA VAL A 260 0.50 5.89 -45.85
C VAL A 260 1.41 5.75 -44.65
N ALA A 261 2.67 6.15 -44.82
CA ALA A 261 3.64 6.20 -43.72
C ALA A 261 4.00 7.66 -43.44
N LEU A 262 3.87 8.08 -42.17
CA LEU A 262 4.28 9.39 -41.69
C LEU A 262 5.46 9.23 -40.74
N SER A 263 6.53 9.97 -40.94
CA SER A 263 7.74 9.85 -40.12
C SER A 263 8.30 11.20 -39.67
N GLY A 264 8.82 11.28 -38.43
CA GLY A 264 9.58 12.43 -37.94
C GLY A 264 8.73 13.68 -37.69
N THR A 265 7.48 13.53 -37.21
CA THR A 265 6.55 14.62 -36.94
C THR A 265 6.51 14.95 -35.44
N ARG A 266 6.63 16.23 -35.11
CA ARG A 266 6.43 16.76 -33.76
C ARG A 266 5.08 17.42 -33.65
N ILE A 267 4.33 17.10 -32.63
CA ILE A 267 3.01 17.65 -32.34
C ILE A 267 3.07 18.37 -30.99
N THR A 268 2.62 19.62 -30.96
CA THR A 268 2.51 20.47 -29.78
C THR A 268 1.07 20.94 -29.60
N ASP A 269 0.71 21.34 -28.38
CA ASP A 269 -0.55 22.04 -28.14
C ASP A 269 -0.51 23.50 -28.62
N THR A 270 -1.56 24.25 -28.43
CA THR A 270 -1.67 25.69 -28.78
C THR A 270 -0.73 26.60 -27.99
N ALA A 271 -0.13 26.11 -26.88
CA ALA A 271 0.90 26.78 -26.10
C ALA A 271 2.33 26.38 -26.48
N ASP A 272 2.53 25.66 -27.59
CA ASP A 272 3.79 25.07 -28.05
C ASP A 272 4.39 24.02 -27.09
N THR A 273 3.57 23.46 -26.15
CA THR A 273 4.01 22.37 -25.28
C THR A 273 4.05 21.06 -26.07
N PRO A 274 5.15 20.28 -26.03
CA PRO A 274 5.21 19.00 -26.73
C PRO A 274 4.15 18.01 -26.16
N VAL A 275 3.29 17.50 -27.06
CA VAL A 275 2.26 16.49 -26.72
C VAL A 275 2.68 15.14 -27.27
N MET A 276 3.23 15.10 -28.49
CA MET A 276 3.57 13.85 -29.15
C MET A 276 4.72 14.04 -30.14
N THR A 277 5.56 13.03 -30.25
CA THR A 277 6.52 12.90 -31.38
C THR A 277 6.27 11.56 -32.04
N LEU A 278 5.97 11.60 -33.33
CA LEU A 278 5.76 10.41 -34.14
C LEU A 278 7.11 10.02 -34.78
N GLY A 279 7.67 8.89 -34.39
CA GLY A 279 8.84 8.31 -35.02
C GLY A 279 8.47 7.82 -36.42
N GLU A 280 7.62 6.81 -36.47
CA GLU A 280 6.99 6.31 -37.69
C GLU A 280 5.56 5.86 -37.39
N VAL A 281 4.60 6.33 -38.15
CA VAL A 281 3.20 5.87 -38.12
C VAL A 281 2.78 5.44 -39.50
N VAL A 282 2.27 4.22 -39.62
CA VAL A 282 1.91 3.60 -40.89
C VAL A 282 0.45 3.17 -40.84
N ALA A 283 -0.34 3.66 -41.76
CA ALA A 283 -1.69 3.20 -42.06
C ALA A 283 -1.66 2.30 -43.29
N GLU A 284 -2.19 1.08 -43.17
CA GLU A 284 -2.17 0.03 -44.21
C GLU A 284 -3.55 -0.50 -44.50
N GLY A 285 -3.79 -0.89 -45.77
CA GLY A 285 -5.08 -1.39 -46.22
C GLY A 285 -6.17 -0.32 -46.06
N ILE A 286 -5.87 0.90 -46.54
CA ILE A 286 -6.81 2.01 -46.58
C ILE A 286 -7.71 1.84 -47.78
N ASP A 287 -8.98 1.62 -47.56
CA ASP A 287 -10.03 1.65 -48.58
C ASP A 287 -10.89 2.90 -48.37
N LEU A 288 -10.81 3.82 -49.33
CA LEU A 288 -11.54 5.07 -49.33
C LEU A 288 -12.51 5.13 -50.54
N ASP A 289 -13.79 5.22 -50.28
CA ASP A 289 -14.85 5.49 -51.26
C ASP A 289 -15.45 6.86 -50.95
N LEU A 290 -15.10 7.86 -51.78
CA LEU A 290 -15.58 9.22 -51.59
C LEU A 290 -17.10 9.35 -51.91
N ALA A 291 -17.62 8.55 -52.81
CA ALA A 291 -19.04 8.58 -53.15
C ALA A 291 -19.92 7.95 -52.08
N ALA A 292 -19.44 6.84 -51.49
CA ALA A 292 -20.14 6.13 -50.41
C ALA A 292 -19.82 6.76 -49.02
N GLN A 293 -18.91 7.72 -48.92
CA GLN A 293 -18.42 8.32 -47.67
C GLN A 293 -17.92 7.26 -46.68
N ARG A 294 -17.18 6.24 -47.16
CA ARG A 294 -16.64 5.14 -46.41
C ARG A 294 -15.13 5.18 -46.38
N LEU A 295 -14.56 5.09 -45.17
CA LEU A 295 -13.13 4.94 -44.90
C LEU A 295 -12.93 3.67 -44.06
N ALA A 296 -12.31 2.66 -44.63
CA ALA A 296 -11.89 1.48 -43.92
C ALA A 296 -10.37 1.44 -43.84
N LEU A 297 -9.84 1.12 -42.66
CA LEU A 297 -8.43 1.04 -42.40
C LEU A 297 -8.12 -0.32 -41.73
N THR A 298 -7.39 -1.18 -42.42
CA THR A 298 -7.10 -2.54 -41.93
C THR A 298 -6.16 -2.49 -40.72
N ARG A 299 -5.13 -1.62 -40.75
CA ARG A 299 -4.13 -1.53 -39.71
C ARG A 299 -3.57 -0.12 -39.61
N LEU A 300 -3.49 0.39 -38.35
CA LEU A 300 -2.72 1.55 -37.98
C LEU A 300 -1.60 1.10 -37.05
N SER A 301 -0.34 1.31 -37.44
CA SER A 301 0.82 0.95 -36.65
C SER A 301 1.73 2.13 -36.39
N GLY A 302 2.33 2.17 -35.20
CA GLY A 302 3.27 3.22 -34.80
C GLY A 302 4.52 2.62 -34.17
N ARG A 303 5.68 3.22 -34.39
CA ARG A 303 6.97 2.80 -33.83
C ARG A 303 7.82 4.00 -33.46
N ASP A 304 8.64 3.84 -32.40
CA ASP A 304 9.55 4.88 -31.92
C ASP A 304 8.85 6.22 -31.61
N ASN A 305 7.63 6.14 -31.07
CA ASN A 305 6.85 7.31 -30.70
C ASN A 305 7.17 7.78 -29.28
N TRP A 306 6.91 9.04 -29.02
CA TRP A 306 6.87 9.63 -27.69
C TRP A 306 5.55 10.35 -27.50
N LEU A 307 4.93 10.18 -26.30
CA LEU A 307 3.63 10.74 -25.94
C LEU A 307 3.68 11.30 -24.53
N ALA A 308 3.21 12.52 -24.31
CA ALA A 308 2.91 13.07 -23.00
C ALA A 308 1.46 12.75 -22.61
N LEU A 309 1.28 12.04 -21.50
CA LEU A 309 -0.02 11.74 -20.92
C LEU A 309 -0.13 12.44 -19.57
N ASP A 310 -0.79 13.59 -19.56
CA ASP A 310 -0.91 14.42 -18.37
C ASP A 310 -2.34 14.37 -17.83
N ARG A 311 -2.46 13.92 -16.58
CA ARG A 311 -3.68 14.02 -15.79
C ARG A 311 -3.60 15.31 -14.96
N ARG A 312 -4.47 16.24 -15.25
CA ARG A 312 -4.53 17.55 -14.57
C ARG A 312 -5.08 17.42 -13.15
N ALA A 313 -4.93 18.48 -12.34
CA ALA A 313 -5.40 18.52 -10.96
C ALA A 313 -6.93 18.31 -10.81
N ASP A 314 -7.70 18.66 -11.84
CA ASP A 314 -9.14 18.42 -11.92
C ASP A 314 -9.51 16.98 -12.34
N GLY A 315 -8.52 16.13 -12.62
CA GLY A 315 -8.68 14.73 -13.05
C GLY A 315 -8.82 14.54 -14.54
N THR A 316 -8.88 15.61 -15.35
CA THR A 316 -8.98 15.52 -16.81
C THR A 316 -7.65 15.12 -17.45
N LEU A 317 -7.72 14.35 -18.55
CA LEU A 317 -6.54 14.00 -19.35
C LEU A 317 -6.29 15.05 -20.43
N ASN A 318 -5.02 15.41 -20.69
CA ASN A 318 -4.65 16.32 -21.76
C ASN A 318 -5.19 15.87 -23.12
N LEU A 319 -5.17 14.55 -23.42
CA LEU A 319 -5.65 14.00 -24.68
C LEU A 319 -7.18 14.02 -24.80
N ALA A 320 -7.93 13.84 -23.72
CA ALA A 320 -9.39 13.93 -23.72
C ALA A 320 -9.85 15.35 -24.08
N ALA A 321 -9.17 16.37 -23.54
CA ALA A 321 -9.44 17.77 -23.87
C ALA A 321 -9.22 18.10 -25.36
N LEU A 322 -8.40 17.30 -26.07
CA LEU A 322 -8.21 17.47 -27.53
C LEU A 322 -9.39 16.91 -28.33
N VAL A 323 -10.04 15.86 -27.83
CA VAL A 323 -11.22 15.27 -28.48
C VAL A 323 -12.46 16.14 -28.23
N ASP A 324 -12.65 16.61 -27.01
CA ASP A 324 -13.78 17.47 -26.64
C ASP A 324 -13.71 18.85 -27.31
N ALA A 325 -12.52 19.38 -27.59
CA ALA A 325 -12.36 20.65 -28.29
C ALA A 325 -12.77 20.55 -29.79
N GLY A 326 -12.79 19.36 -30.36
CA GLY A 326 -13.31 19.09 -31.70
C GLY A 326 -14.84 19.26 -31.77
N ASP A 327 -15.56 18.99 -30.69
CA ASP A 327 -17.02 19.20 -30.58
C ASP A 327 -17.40 20.65 -30.23
N ALA A 328 -16.49 21.42 -29.56
CA ALA A 328 -16.75 22.78 -29.12
C ALA A 328 -16.45 23.86 -30.18
N GLY A 329 -15.80 23.54 -31.30
CA GLY A 329 -15.49 24.47 -32.42
C GLY A 329 -16.68 24.94 -33.25
N GLY A 330 -17.90 24.64 -32.85
CA GLY A 330 -19.13 24.85 -33.63
C GLY A 330 -20.17 25.77 -33.04
N GLU A 331 -19.85 26.77 -32.21
CA GLU A 331 -20.84 27.72 -31.67
C GLU A 331 -21.34 28.79 -32.64
N THR A 332 -21.03 28.70 -33.95
CA THR A 332 -21.58 29.63 -34.96
C THR A 332 -22.25 28.95 -36.16
N ALA A 333 -22.71 27.72 -36.00
CA ALA A 333 -23.64 27.15 -36.97
C ALA A 333 -24.64 26.23 -36.27
N ALA A 334 -25.75 26.82 -35.82
CA ALA A 334 -26.95 26.03 -35.58
C ALA A 334 -27.41 25.46 -36.94
N ALA A 335 -26.89 24.31 -37.33
CA ALA A 335 -27.35 23.54 -38.46
C ALA A 335 -27.12 22.07 -38.16
N ASP A 336 -28.25 21.39 -37.94
CA ASP A 336 -28.48 19.94 -38.17
C ASP A 336 -27.27 19.02 -37.85
N THR A 337 -27.00 18.73 -36.57
CA THR A 337 -26.13 17.64 -36.18
C THR A 337 -26.82 16.30 -36.34
N GLY A 338 -27.06 15.95 -37.60
CA GLY A 338 -27.28 14.55 -37.98
C GLY A 338 -25.98 13.75 -37.75
N PRO A 339 -26.07 12.44 -37.50
CA PRO A 339 -24.88 11.60 -37.38
C PRO A 339 -23.96 11.81 -38.58
N SER A 340 -22.62 11.87 -38.33
CA SER A 340 -21.62 12.04 -39.40
C SER A 340 -21.94 11.10 -40.56
N PRO A 341 -22.04 11.60 -41.78
CA PRO A 341 -22.36 10.73 -42.93
C PRO A 341 -21.22 9.75 -43.26
N TRP A 342 -20.04 9.93 -42.67
CA TRP A 342 -18.87 9.08 -42.86
C TRP A 342 -18.91 7.82 -42.01
N GLN A 343 -18.75 6.67 -42.66
CA GLN A 343 -18.54 5.38 -42.03
C GLN A 343 -17.02 5.15 -41.91
N VAL A 344 -16.50 5.15 -40.66
CA VAL A 344 -15.08 4.92 -40.40
C VAL A 344 -14.90 3.60 -39.65
N GLU A 345 -14.11 2.70 -40.21
CA GLU A 345 -13.77 1.40 -39.64
C GLU A 345 -12.26 1.31 -39.43
N LEU A 346 -11.83 0.95 -38.20
CA LEU A 346 -10.42 0.68 -37.89
C LEU A 346 -10.27 -0.78 -37.45
N GLY A 347 -9.57 -1.58 -38.25
CA GLY A 347 -9.36 -3.01 -37.99
C GLY A 347 -8.40 -3.27 -36.84
N LYS A 348 -7.17 -2.81 -36.91
CA LYS A 348 -6.15 -3.06 -35.88
C LYS A 348 -5.32 -1.81 -35.60
N LEU A 349 -5.14 -1.50 -34.29
CA LEU A 349 -4.13 -0.54 -33.84
C LEU A 349 -2.94 -1.30 -33.25
N ALA A 350 -1.71 -0.97 -33.66
CA ALA A 350 -0.49 -1.56 -33.14
C ALA A 350 0.55 -0.49 -32.86
N LEU A 351 1.04 -0.41 -31.62
CA LEU A 351 2.15 0.46 -31.24
C LEU A 351 3.33 -0.40 -30.77
N ALA A 352 4.52 -0.02 -31.15
CA ALA A 352 5.77 -0.65 -30.74
C ALA A 352 6.77 0.43 -30.28
N ASP A 353 7.62 0.08 -29.32
CA ASP A 353 8.71 0.92 -28.84
C ASP A 353 8.29 2.37 -28.57
N THR A 354 7.10 2.54 -27.97
CA THR A 354 6.50 3.85 -27.69
C THR A 354 6.81 4.26 -26.27
N ARG A 355 7.41 5.43 -26.09
CA ARG A 355 7.66 6.02 -24.77
C ARG A 355 6.52 6.95 -24.39
N ILE A 356 5.94 6.74 -23.20
CA ILE A 356 4.87 7.57 -22.64
C ILE A 356 5.41 8.24 -21.37
N ALA A 357 5.50 9.57 -21.39
CA ALA A 357 5.74 10.36 -20.18
C ALA A 357 4.40 10.62 -19.49
N VAL A 358 4.19 9.98 -18.34
CA VAL A 358 2.95 10.09 -17.56
C VAL A 358 3.16 11.11 -16.45
N THR A 359 2.28 12.13 -16.37
CA THR A 359 2.23 13.07 -15.25
C THR A 359 0.85 13.02 -14.60
N ASP A 360 0.79 12.75 -13.28
CA ASP A 360 -0.46 12.82 -12.51
C ASP A 360 -0.39 13.97 -11.50
N ALA A 361 -1.06 15.08 -11.83
CA ALA A 361 -1.14 16.27 -10.99
C ALA A 361 -2.28 16.22 -9.96
N THR A 362 -3.08 15.16 -9.92
CA THR A 362 -4.06 14.93 -8.84
C THR A 362 -3.38 14.55 -7.53
N LEU A 363 -2.13 14.08 -7.60
CA LEU A 363 -1.30 13.73 -6.45
C LEU A 363 -0.45 14.91 -5.99
N SER A 364 -0.18 15.00 -4.69
CA SER A 364 0.69 16.03 -4.10
C SER A 364 1.92 15.38 -3.41
N PRO A 365 3.15 15.68 -3.85
CA PRO A 365 3.56 16.39 -5.07
C PRO A 365 3.14 15.62 -6.33
N PRO A 366 3.06 16.23 -7.53
CA PRO A 366 2.72 15.53 -8.77
C PRO A 366 3.61 14.32 -9.02
N LEU A 367 3.05 13.24 -9.56
CA LEU A 367 3.81 12.07 -9.98
C LEU A 367 4.23 12.22 -11.44
N THR A 368 5.52 12.04 -11.73
CA THR A 368 6.03 11.95 -13.10
C THR A 368 6.71 10.61 -13.29
N GLN A 369 6.32 9.86 -14.33
CA GLN A 369 6.85 8.52 -14.61
C GLN A 369 6.96 8.28 -16.11
N ASP A 370 8.12 7.79 -16.56
CA ASP A 370 8.29 7.29 -17.93
C ASP A 370 7.85 5.82 -18.01
N VAL A 371 7.05 5.52 -19.02
CA VAL A 371 6.59 4.17 -19.33
C VAL A 371 7.02 3.85 -20.77
N THR A 372 7.70 2.76 -20.97
CA THR A 372 8.02 2.25 -22.30
C THR A 372 7.04 1.15 -22.67
N VAL A 373 6.23 1.40 -23.69
CA VAL A 373 5.32 0.43 -24.29
C VAL A 373 6.08 -0.30 -25.38
N ALA A 374 6.54 -1.50 -25.08
CA ALA A 374 7.20 -2.36 -26.06
C ALA A 374 6.23 -2.82 -27.14
N GLN A 375 4.99 -3.10 -26.74
CA GLN A 375 3.91 -3.53 -27.64
C GLN A 375 2.55 -3.13 -27.08
N LEU A 376 1.72 -2.52 -27.92
CA LEU A 376 0.29 -2.38 -27.72
C LEU A 376 -0.43 -2.83 -28.98
N GLU A 377 -1.36 -3.76 -28.85
CA GLU A 377 -2.24 -4.17 -29.95
C GLU A 377 -3.70 -4.09 -29.46
N ILE A 378 -4.51 -3.40 -30.25
CA ILE A 378 -5.96 -3.33 -30.08
C ILE A 378 -6.57 -3.87 -31.37
N GLY A 379 -7.47 -4.81 -31.25
CA GLY A 379 -8.16 -5.38 -32.39
C GLY A 379 -9.15 -4.42 -33.05
N SER A 380 -10.16 -4.94 -33.69
CA SER A 380 -11.19 -4.12 -34.37
C SER A 380 -11.82 -3.10 -33.40
N LEU A 381 -11.65 -1.82 -33.71
CA LEU A 381 -12.23 -0.70 -32.95
C LEU A 381 -13.64 -0.37 -33.48
N THR A 382 -14.61 -1.17 -33.08
CA THR A 382 -16.02 -0.87 -33.28
C THR A 382 -16.64 -0.50 -31.94
N LEU A 383 -17.15 0.71 -31.81
CA LEU A 383 -17.77 1.19 -30.56
C LEU A 383 -18.87 0.25 -30.09
N GLY A 384 -18.82 -0.12 -28.80
CA GLY A 384 -19.81 -1.01 -28.20
C GLY A 384 -19.67 -2.50 -28.55
N GLN A 385 -18.61 -2.92 -29.25
CA GLN A 385 -18.29 -4.32 -29.48
C GLN A 385 -17.03 -4.74 -28.73
N PRO A 386 -16.93 -6.02 -28.30
CA PRO A 386 -15.71 -6.54 -27.70
C PRO A 386 -14.53 -6.44 -28.68
N THR A 387 -13.40 -5.95 -28.19
CA THR A 387 -12.14 -5.91 -28.93
C THR A 387 -11.02 -6.58 -28.15
N SER A 388 -10.09 -7.22 -28.87
CA SER A 388 -8.90 -7.79 -28.25
C SER A 388 -7.90 -6.71 -27.85
N LEU A 389 -7.26 -6.89 -26.71
CA LEU A 389 -6.21 -6.03 -26.18
C LEU A 389 -4.96 -6.86 -25.84
N ALA A 390 -3.81 -6.42 -26.29
CA ALA A 390 -2.51 -6.93 -25.85
C ALA A 390 -1.59 -5.74 -25.55
N LEU A 391 -1.06 -5.67 -24.34
CA LEU A 391 -0.14 -4.63 -23.89
C LEU A 391 1.10 -5.28 -23.26
N ALA A 392 2.28 -4.83 -23.64
CA ALA A 392 3.52 -5.08 -22.93
C ALA A 392 4.22 -3.76 -22.67
N ALA A 393 4.42 -3.42 -21.39
CA ALA A 393 4.98 -2.15 -20.95
C ALA A 393 6.02 -2.37 -19.85
N SER A 394 6.97 -1.45 -19.75
CA SER A 394 8.01 -1.46 -18.72
C SER A 394 8.29 -0.06 -18.18
N LEU A 395 8.74 0.00 -16.90
CA LEU A 395 9.26 1.22 -16.27
C LEU A 395 10.79 1.19 -16.21
N PRO A 396 11.46 2.34 -16.03
CA PRO A 396 12.92 2.44 -15.99
C PRO A 396 13.58 1.50 -14.96
N ASP A 397 12.91 1.25 -13.82
CA ASP A 397 13.42 0.40 -12.74
C ASP A 397 13.32 -1.12 -13.03
N GLY A 398 12.96 -1.49 -14.26
CA GLY A 398 12.82 -2.88 -14.68
C GLY A 398 11.54 -3.54 -14.19
N ALA A 399 10.53 -2.76 -13.88
CA ALA A 399 9.17 -3.25 -13.69
C ALA A 399 8.52 -3.52 -15.04
N GLU A 400 7.77 -4.61 -15.13
CA GLU A 400 7.12 -5.08 -16.35
C GLU A 400 5.63 -5.28 -16.10
N LEU A 401 4.82 -4.94 -17.11
CA LEU A 401 3.38 -5.16 -17.12
C LEU A 401 2.99 -5.74 -18.48
N ALA A 402 2.38 -6.91 -18.46
CA ALA A 402 1.74 -7.50 -19.64
C ALA A 402 0.24 -7.69 -19.35
N VAL A 403 -0.59 -7.28 -20.30
CA VAL A 403 -2.06 -7.41 -20.24
C VAL A 403 -2.54 -7.99 -21.55
N HIS A 404 -3.36 -9.03 -21.49
CA HIS A 404 -3.95 -9.68 -22.67
C HIS A 404 -5.42 -9.98 -22.38
N GLY A 405 -6.28 -9.82 -23.38
CA GLY A 405 -7.68 -10.17 -23.21
C GLY A 405 -8.62 -9.48 -24.18
N GLU A 406 -9.83 -9.35 -23.76
CA GLU A 406 -10.90 -8.70 -24.52
C GLU A 406 -11.65 -7.72 -23.64
N GLY A 407 -12.12 -6.62 -24.23
CA GLY A 407 -12.92 -5.63 -23.54
C GLY A 407 -13.70 -4.74 -24.48
N GLN A 408 -14.72 -4.11 -23.98
CA GLN A 408 -15.58 -3.20 -24.73
C GLN A 408 -15.16 -1.75 -24.47
N LEU A 409 -14.74 -1.05 -25.53
CA LEU A 409 -14.28 0.33 -25.45
C LEU A 409 -15.40 1.33 -25.83
N PRO A 410 -15.45 2.54 -25.23
CA PRO A 410 -14.51 3.09 -24.23
C PRO A 410 -14.79 2.62 -22.80
N ALA A 411 -15.98 2.14 -22.48
CA ALA A 411 -16.38 1.64 -21.17
C ALA A 411 -17.37 0.50 -21.34
N GLY A 412 -17.08 -0.65 -20.75
CA GLY A 412 -17.92 -1.84 -20.82
C GLY A 412 -17.24 -3.05 -20.19
N PRO A 413 -17.86 -4.24 -20.26
CA PRO A 413 -17.29 -5.44 -19.69
C PRO A 413 -15.95 -5.78 -20.33
N ALA A 414 -15.02 -6.27 -19.49
CA ALA A 414 -13.70 -6.68 -19.92
C ALA A 414 -13.21 -7.92 -19.16
N GLN A 415 -12.42 -8.75 -19.84
CA GLN A 415 -11.69 -9.88 -19.27
C GLN A 415 -10.23 -9.79 -19.68
N LEU A 416 -9.38 -9.51 -18.72
CA LEU A 416 -7.97 -9.21 -18.95
C LEU A 416 -7.09 -10.15 -18.10
N ASP A 417 -6.22 -10.90 -18.72
CA ASP A 417 -5.15 -11.62 -18.05
C ASP A 417 -3.98 -10.64 -17.82
N ILE A 418 -3.64 -10.42 -16.56
CA ILE A 418 -2.63 -9.46 -16.13
C ILE A 418 -1.41 -10.24 -15.62
N ASN A 419 -0.24 -9.85 -16.07
CA ASN A 419 1.04 -10.29 -15.53
C ASN A 419 1.90 -9.06 -15.25
N ALA A 420 2.16 -8.80 -13.98
CA ALA A 420 2.99 -7.70 -13.51
C ALA A 420 4.19 -8.25 -12.76
N ASP A 421 5.38 -7.74 -13.00
CA ASP A 421 6.59 -8.09 -12.27
C ASP A 421 7.32 -6.84 -11.79
N LYS A 422 7.82 -6.90 -10.55
CA LYS A 422 8.62 -5.85 -9.89
C LYS A 422 8.00 -4.44 -9.87
N LEU A 423 6.66 -4.29 -9.92
CA LEU A 423 6.03 -2.97 -9.81
C LEU A 423 6.43 -2.30 -8.49
N PRO A 424 6.96 -1.07 -8.49
CA PRO A 424 7.40 -0.40 -7.28
C PRO A 424 6.22 -0.09 -6.35
N LEU A 425 6.22 -0.61 -5.13
CA LEU A 425 5.16 -0.34 -4.15
C LEU A 425 5.06 1.15 -3.76
N PRO A 426 6.16 1.92 -3.63
CA PRO A 426 6.08 3.35 -3.37
C PRO A 426 5.30 4.13 -4.44
N LEU A 427 5.35 3.68 -5.70
CA LEU A 427 4.55 4.26 -6.78
C LEU A 427 3.06 3.99 -6.58
N LEU A 428 2.71 2.73 -6.29
CA LEU A 428 1.31 2.33 -6.06
C LEU A 428 0.73 2.92 -4.77
N ALA A 429 1.56 3.09 -3.75
CA ALA A 429 1.17 3.65 -2.45
C ALA A 429 0.62 5.06 -2.55
N ARG A 430 1.03 5.83 -3.55
CA ARG A 430 0.53 7.20 -3.78
C ARG A 430 -0.96 7.27 -4.11
N TYR A 431 -1.55 6.15 -4.53
CA TYR A 431 -2.99 6.01 -4.82
C TYR A 431 -3.77 5.36 -3.67
N LEU A 432 -3.09 4.96 -2.57
CA LEU A 432 -3.75 4.43 -1.39
C LEU A 432 -4.24 5.56 -0.48
N PRO A 433 -5.26 5.31 0.35
CA PRO A 433 -5.66 6.25 1.39
C PRO A 433 -4.51 6.60 2.32
N ASP A 434 -4.55 7.79 2.92
CA ASP A 434 -3.56 8.22 3.92
C ASP A 434 -3.53 7.23 5.10
N LEU A 435 -2.35 6.67 5.35
CA LEU A 435 -2.08 5.72 6.44
C LEU A 435 -1.53 6.41 7.71
N GLY A 436 -1.65 7.73 7.79
CA GLY A 436 -1.07 8.53 8.86
C GLY A 436 0.46 8.66 8.72
N PRO A 437 1.24 8.52 9.81
CA PRO A 437 2.69 8.72 9.74
C PRO A 437 3.44 7.61 9.02
N ILE A 438 2.73 6.60 8.48
CA ILE A 438 3.34 5.44 7.81
C ILE A 438 3.37 5.64 6.30
N MET A 439 4.54 5.45 5.71
CA MET A 439 4.72 5.39 4.27
C MET A 439 5.37 4.08 3.81
N LEU A 440 5.03 3.64 2.61
CA LEU A 440 5.70 2.54 1.92
C LEU A 440 7.04 3.04 1.35
N ARG A 441 8.15 2.76 2.05
CA ARG A 441 9.48 3.24 1.67
C ARG A 441 10.08 2.43 0.53
N SER A 442 9.88 1.12 0.56
CA SER A 442 10.43 0.20 -0.44
C SER A 442 9.53 -1.01 -0.64
N GLY A 443 9.80 -1.73 -1.71
CA GLY A 443 9.15 -2.97 -2.05
C GLY A 443 8.71 -3.04 -3.49
N THR A 444 8.45 -4.27 -3.94
CA THR A 444 7.96 -4.54 -5.28
C THR A 444 6.77 -5.50 -5.23
N LEU A 445 5.82 -5.29 -6.14
CA LEU A 445 4.67 -6.15 -6.37
C LEU A 445 4.89 -6.94 -7.67
N ALA A 446 4.70 -8.26 -7.60
CA ALA A 446 4.42 -9.10 -8.76
C ALA A 446 3.01 -9.67 -8.61
N ALA A 447 2.23 -9.65 -9.67
CA ALA A 447 0.86 -10.17 -9.68
C ALA A 447 0.58 -10.87 -11.01
N GLN A 448 -0.11 -11.99 -10.93
CA GLN A 448 -0.55 -12.73 -12.10
C GLN A 448 -1.96 -13.22 -11.87
N GLY A 449 -2.86 -12.96 -12.81
CA GLY A 449 -4.26 -13.34 -12.67
C GLY A 449 -5.15 -12.73 -13.72
N ARG A 450 -6.44 -12.88 -13.51
CA ARG A 450 -7.49 -12.37 -14.38
C ARG A 450 -8.25 -11.24 -13.72
N LEU A 451 -8.32 -10.12 -14.41
CA LEU A 451 -9.20 -9.00 -14.07
C LEU A 451 -10.46 -9.09 -14.93
N GLN A 452 -11.59 -9.16 -14.27
CA GLN A 452 -12.91 -9.07 -14.88
C GLN A 452 -13.54 -7.75 -14.46
N VAL A 453 -14.06 -7.02 -15.43
CA VAL A 453 -14.82 -5.78 -15.20
C VAL A 453 -16.21 -5.99 -15.75
N ASP A 454 -17.21 -5.82 -14.93
CA ASP A 454 -18.63 -5.90 -15.30
C ASP A 454 -19.43 -4.80 -14.58
N GLU A 455 -20.75 -4.84 -14.65
CA GLU A 455 -21.62 -3.85 -13.98
C GLU A 455 -21.48 -3.85 -12.46
N ALA A 456 -21.05 -4.96 -11.85
CA ALA A 456 -20.78 -5.06 -10.41
C ALA A 456 -19.39 -4.50 -10.01
N GLY A 457 -18.60 -4.07 -11.00
CA GLY A 457 -17.28 -3.49 -10.81
C GLY A 457 -16.12 -4.47 -11.05
N PRO A 458 -14.90 -4.05 -10.79
CA PRO A 458 -13.70 -4.85 -11.05
C PRO A 458 -13.56 -6.01 -10.06
N ARG A 459 -13.21 -7.19 -10.58
CA ARG A 459 -12.86 -8.39 -9.82
C ARG A 459 -11.55 -8.97 -10.34
N PHE A 460 -10.63 -9.23 -9.44
CA PHE A 460 -9.34 -9.84 -9.74
C PHE A 460 -9.25 -11.24 -9.11
N ASP A 461 -8.90 -12.24 -9.90
CA ASP A 461 -8.64 -13.60 -9.47
C ASP A 461 -7.22 -14.02 -9.89
N GLY A 462 -6.36 -14.37 -8.93
CA GLY A 462 -4.98 -14.68 -9.26
C GLY A 462 -4.08 -14.95 -8.06
N GLN A 463 -2.84 -14.56 -8.20
CA GLN A 463 -1.82 -14.63 -7.17
C GLN A 463 -1.02 -13.33 -7.14
N ALA A 464 -0.49 -13.00 -5.96
CA ALA A 464 0.34 -11.82 -5.79
C ALA A 464 1.58 -12.13 -4.92
N LYS A 465 2.65 -11.38 -5.13
CA LYS A 465 3.88 -11.48 -4.36
C LYS A 465 4.44 -10.10 -4.09
N LEU A 466 4.51 -9.74 -2.82
CA LEU A 466 5.24 -8.56 -2.37
C LEU A 466 6.66 -8.96 -1.99
N SER A 467 7.65 -8.18 -2.37
CA SER A 467 9.05 -8.45 -2.06
C SER A 467 9.73 -7.21 -1.50
N ARG A 468 10.55 -7.41 -0.44
CA ARG A 468 11.33 -6.35 0.22
C ARG A 468 10.47 -5.15 0.65
N LEU A 469 9.30 -5.44 1.23
CA LEU A 469 8.42 -4.43 1.79
C LEU A 469 9.05 -3.83 3.04
N GLU A 470 9.09 -2.50 3.10
CA GLU A 470 9.44 -1.72 4.29
C GLU A 470 8.42 -0.60 4.49
N LEU A 471 7.78 -0.60 5.65
CA LEU A 471 7.00 0.53 6.13
C LEU A 471 7.95 1.47 6.89
N TRP A 472 7.81 2.75 6.67
CA TRP A 472 8.61 3.79 7.29
C TRP A 472 7.71 4.72 8.11
N ASP A 473 8.02 4.89 9.38
CA ASP A 473 7.41 5.92 10.22
C ASP A 473 8.15 7.24 10.02
N THR A 474 7.46 8.23 9.42
CA THR A 474 8.05 9.53 9.06
C THR A 474 8.33 10.42 10.25
N GLU A 475 7.65 10.22 11.38
CA GLU A 475 7.85 11.01 12.61
C GLU A 475 8.94 10.43 13.50
N ARG A 476 9.06 9.10 13.52
CA ARG A 476 10.07 8.41 14.32
C ARG A 476 11.37 8.12 13.57
N GLU A 477 11.32 8.26 12.24
CA GLU A 477 12.44 7.96 11.35
C GLU A 477 12.95 6.51 11.50
N ASP A 478 12.00 5.55 11.70
CA ASP A 478 12.33 4.13 11.87
C ASP A 478 11.45 3.20 10.99
N VAL A 479 11.77 1.90 11.00
CA VAL A 479 11.04 0.86 10.26
C VAL A 479 10.25 0.00 11.24
N PRO A 480 8.94 0.26 11.45
CA PRO A 480 8.11 -0.54 12.34
C PRO A 480 7.79 -1.93 11.79
N LEU A 481 7.67 -2.07 10.48
CA LEU A 481 7.38 -3.34 9.82
C LEU A 481 8.19 -3.48 8.54
N SER A 482 8.87 -4.61 8.40
CA SER A 482 9.46 -5.02 7.12
C SER A 482 9.22 -6.51 6.89
N LEU A 483 9.26 -6.92 5.61
CA LEU A 483 9.25 -8.34 5.25
C LEU A 483 10.04 -8.57 3.96
N ARG A 484 10.65 -9.76 3.87
CA ARG A 484 11.37 -10.13 2.66
C ARG A 484 10.43 -10.52 1.53
N THR A 485 9.40 -11.31 1.83
CA THR A 485 8.44 -11.78 0.84
C THR A 485 7.10 -12.08 1.52
N LEU A 486 6.02 -11.57 0.93
CA LEU A 486 4.66 -12.04 1.15
C LEU A 486 4.15 -12.59 -0.17
N ARG A 487 3.82 -13.88 -0.22
CA ARG A 487 3.15 -14.52 -1.33
C ARG A 487 1.70 -14.79 -0.97
N ILE A 488 0.81 -14.48 -1.88
CA ILE A 488 -0.64 -14.60 -1.75
C ILE A 488 -1.10 -15.56 -2.85
N ASP A 489 -1.65 -16.69 -2.45
CA ASP A 489 -2.15 -17.71 -3.36
C ASP A 489 -3.69 -17.67 -3.41
N ASN A 490 -4.25 -17.85 -4.62
CA ASN A 490 -5.69 -17.80 -4.90
C ASN A 490 -6.35 -16.52 -4.33
N LEU A 491 -5.75 -15.39 -4.67
CA LEU A 491 -6.30 -14.08 -4.34
C LEU A 491 -7.55 -13.83 -5.20
N ALA A 492 -8.68 -13.62 -4.56
CA ALA A 492 -9.88 -13.08 -5.20
C ALA A 492 -10.24 -11.76 -4.52
N ALA A 493 -10.24 -10.69 -5.30
CA ALA A 493 -10.43 -9.32 -4.80
C ALA A 493 -11.52 -8.59 -5.59
N SER A 494 -12.47 -8.00 -4.87
CA SER A 494 -13.50 -7.09 -5.38
C SER A 494 -13.68 -5.92 -4.41
N ALA A 495 -14.51 -4.95 -4.74
CA ALA A 495 -14.81 -3.83 -3.86
C ALA A 495 -15.40 -4.28 -2.51
N GLU A 496 -16.19 -5.36 -2.49
CA GLU A 496 -16.90 -5.84 -1.32
C GLU A 496 -16.11 -6.89 -0.53
N ARG A 497 -15.28 -7.69 -1.21
CA ARG A 497 -14.62 -8.86 -0.61
C ARG A 497 -13.21 -9.07 -1.14
N VAL A 498 -12.32 -9.37 -0.21
CA VAL A 498 -10.96 -9.84 -0.51
C VAL A 498 -10.77 -11.19 0.17
N SER A 499 -10.48 -12.23 -0.61
CA SER A 499 -10.22 -13.57 -0.09
C SER A 499 -8.95 -14.15 -0.68
N ALA A 500 -8.28 -15.00 0.10
CA ALA A 500 -7.10 -15.74 -0.35
C ALA A 500 -7.02 -17.10 0.37
N SER A 501 -6.51 -18.11 -0.32
CA SER A 501 -6.29 -19.41 0.33
C SER A 501 -5.07 -19.37 1.25
N LYS A 502 -4.00 -18.65 0.88
CA LYS A 502 -2.78 -18.67 1.67
C LYS A 502 -1.96 -17.41 1.55
N PHE A 503 -1.51 -16.91 2.72
CA PHE A 503 -0.46 -15.92 2.86
C PHE A 503 0.82 -16.60 3.35
N TRP A 504 1.88 -16.52 2.56
CA TRP A 504 3.21 -16.97 2.94
C TRP A 504 4.07 -15.75 3.28
N ILE A 505 4.31 -15.52 4.56
CA ILE A 505 5.09 -14.39 5.04
C ILE A 505 6.49 -14.90 5.42
N ASN A 506 7.51 -14.45 4.72
CA ASN A 506 8.89 -14.85 4.95
C ASN A 506 9.71 -13.68 5.49
N ARG A 507 10.38 -13.92 6.61
CA ARG A 507 11.20 -12.95 7.34
C ARG A 507 10.47 -11.63 7.60
N PRO A 508 9.26 -11.67 8.20
CA PRO A 508 8.70 -10.45 8.73
C PRO A 508 9.54 -9.99 9.92
N THR A 509 9.74 -8.68 10.04
CA THR A 509 10.26 -8.04 11.23
C THR A 509 9.24 -7.02 11.69
N LEU A 510 8.71 -7.19 12.89
CA LEU A 510 7.79 -6.27 13.54
C LEU A 510 8.49 -5.66 14.74
N ARG A 511 8.52 -4.33 14.82
CA ARG A 511 9.07 -3.57 15.93
C ARG A 511 7.96 -2.86 16.67
N LEU A 512 7.72 -3.30 17.89
CA LEU A 512 6.81 -2.65 18.83
C LEU A 512 7.63 -1.79 19.78
N VAL A 513 7.36 -0.50 19.80
CA VAL A 513 8.03 0.46 20.69
C VAL A 513 6.99 1.07 21.62
N ILE A 514 7.24 0.93 22.92
CA ILE A 514 6.54 1.68 23.97
C ILE A 514 7.34 2.97 24.21
N THR A 515 6.73 4.10 23.98
CA THR A 515 7.36 5.42 24.14
C THR A 515 7.53 5.78 25.61
N GLU A 516 8.29 6.84 25.91
CA GLU A 516 8.42 7.41 27.25
C GLU A 516 7.06 7.72 27.91
N ASN A 517 6.07 8.12 27.08
CA ASN A 517 4.69 8.39 27.52
C ASN A 517 3.83 7.11 27.62
N ARG A 518 4.44 5.92 27.57
CA ARG A 518 3.78 4.61 27.65
C ARG A 518 2.76 4.34 26.55
N GLN A 519 2.92 4.98 25.39
CA GLN A 519 2.08 4.72 24.22
C GLN A 519 2.79 3.80 23.23
N SER A 520 2.04 2.87 22.66
CA SER A 520 2.55 2.00 21.60
C SER A 520 2.67 2.76 20.27
N ASN A 521 3.78 2.54 19.53
CA ASN A 521 3.90 3.05 18.17
C ASN A 521 2.78 2.51 17.25
N LEU A 522 2.32 1.27 17.45
CA LEU A 522 1.29 0.67 16.62
C LEU A 522 -0.10 1.32 16.79
N ALA A 523 -0.40 1.89 17.96
CA ALA A 523 -1.66 2.57 18.21
C ALA A 523 -1.86 3.84 17.34
N ARG A 524 -0.79 4.34 16.73
CA ARG A 524 -0.79 5.53 15.87
C ARG A 524 -0.99 5.17 14.39
N TYR A 525 -0.90 3.89 14.04
CA TYR A 525 -0.99 3.42 12.67
C TYR A 525 -2.43 3.02 12.34
N GLY A 526 -2.95 3.59 11.28
CA GLY A 526 -4.30 3.36 10.80
C GLY A 526 -4.92 4.65 10.27
N PRO A 527 -6.01 4.56 9.52
CA PRO A 527 -6.71 5.75 9.09
C PRO A 527 -7.13 6.56 10.31
N PRO A 528 -6.94 7.89 10.28
CA PRO A 528 -7.36 8.74 11.38
C PRO A 528 -8.84 8.50 11.66
N ALA A 529 -9.19 8.26 12.93
CA ALA A 529 -10.58 8.17 13.32
C ALA A 529 -11.29 9.43 12.81
N ARG A 530 -12.25 9.25 11.91
CA ARG A 530 -13.08 10.36 11.42
C ARG A 530 -13.84 10.94 12.60
N THR A 531 -13.21 11.87 13.29
CA THR A 531 -13.93 12.77 14.20
C THR A 531 -14.72 13.70 13.29
N PRO A 532 -16.05 13.72 13.33
CA PRO A 532 -16.80 14.71 12.58
C PRO A 532 -16.42 16.08 13.15
N ALA A 533 -15.67 16.86 12.39
CA ALA A 533 -15.43 18.25 12.71
C ALA A 533 -16.81 18.94 12.72
N PRO A 534 -17.19 19.67 13.77
CA PRO A 534 -18.40 20.47 13.74
C PRO A 534 -18.17 21.65 12.78
N VAL A 535 -18.59 21.49 11.53
CA VAL A 535 -18.64 22.59 10.57
C VAL A 535 -19.87 23.42 10.93
N ALA A 536 -19.63 24.51 11.66
CA ALA A 536 -20.65 25.52 11.90
C ALA A 536 -21.01 26.15 10.53
N GLY A 537 -22.24 25.92 10.05
CA GLY A 537 -22.87 26.71 9.00
C GLY A 537 -23.16 26.06 7.66
N GLN A 538 -23.11 24.74 7.51
CA GLN A 538 -23.67 24.08 6.32
C GLN A 538 -24.99 23.37 6.65
N ALA A 539 -26.01 23.64 5.79
CA ALA A 539 -27.30 22.95 5.83
C ALA A 539 -27.11 21.42 5.69
N PRO A 540 -27.99 20.60 6.26
CA PRO A 540 -27.86 19.15 6.17
C PRO A 540 -27.88 18.72 4.70
N VAL A 541 -26.73 18.25 4.21
CA VAL A 541 -26.67 17.47 2.98
C VAL A 541 -27.36 16.15 3.31
N ASP A 542 -28.29 15.76 2.46
CA ASP A 542 -29.09 14.55 2.60
C ASP A 542 -28.25 13.35 3.04
N ALA A 543 -28.51 12.86 4.23
CA ALA A 543 -27.89 11.65 4.81
C ALA A 543 -28.50 10.38 4.18
N SER A 544 -28.42 10.23 2.85
CA SER A 544 -28.88 9.04 2.14
C SER A 544 -27.74 8.12 1.68
N GLU A 545 -26.49 8.50 1.85
CA GLU A 545 -25.38 7.54 1.74
C GLU A 545 -25.03 7.01 3.14
N GLY A 546 -25.64 5.89 3.50
CA GLY A 546 -25.23 5.10 4.65
C GLY A 546 -23.74 4.74 4.53
N PRO A 547 -23.04 4.46 5.66
CA PRO A 547 -21.63 4.06 5.59
C PRO A 547 -21.48 2.92 4.60
N SER A 548 -20.63 3.10 3.60
CA SER A 548 -20.29 2.03 2.65
C SER A 548 -19.93 0.78 3.46
N PRO A 549 -20.50 -0.39 3.14
CA PRO A 549 -20.21 -1.62 3.87
C PRO A 549 -18.69 -1.85 3.86
N ALA A 550 -18.12 -2.09 5.04
CA ALA A 550 -16.69 -2.37 5.15
C ALA A 550 -16.34 -3.60 4.31
N THR A 551 -15.28 -3.50 3.49
CA THR A 551 -14.80 -4.61 2.67
C THR A 551 -14.50 -5.81 3.57
N GLN A 552 -15.14 -6.94 3.30
CA GLN A 552 -14.92 -8.19 4.02
C GLN A 552 -13.62 -8.84 3.54
N PHE A 553 -12.84 -9.36 4.47
CA PHE A 553 -11.66 -10.13 4.10
C PHE A 553 -11.67 -11.54 4.72
N SER A 554 -11.06 -12.50 4.03
CA SER A 554 -10.86 -13.87 4.52
C SER A 554 -9.57 -14.46 3.97
N VAL A 555 -8.82 -15.15 4.84
CA VAL A 555 -7.61 -15.89 4.48
C VAL A 555 -7.66 -17.26 5.17
N ASP A 556 -7.61 -18.34 4.39
CA ASP A 556 -7.71 -19.69 4.98
C ASP A 556 -6.52 -20.01 5.86
N THR A 557 -5.30 -19.69 5.43
CA THR A 557 -4.06 -19.91 6.21
C THR A 557 -3.07 -18.76 6.01
N VAL A 558 -2.60 -18.17 7.09
CA VAL A 558 -1.45 -17.25 7.12
C VAL A 558 -0.25 -18.00 7.70
N ARG A 559 0.77 -18.29 6.89
CA ARG A 559 1.99 -18.96 7.31
C ARG A 559 3.15 -17.99 7.47
N ILE A 560 3.73 -17.97 8.66
CA ILE A 560 4.90 -17.16 9.00
C ILE A 560 6.14 -18.05 9.04
N SER A 561 7.24 -17.55 8.48
CA SER A 561 8.53 -18.24 8.51
C SER A 561 9.69 -17.28 8.73
N ARG A 562 10.59 -17.65 9.64
CA ARG A 562 11.80 -16.86 9.96
C ARG A 562 11.51 -15.42 10.35
N GLY A 563 10.41 -15.19 11.06
CA GLY A 563 10.02 -13.86 11.55
C GLY A 563 10.88 -13.41 12.73
N THR A 564 10.88 -12.11 12.97
CA THR A 564 11.45 -11.47 14.13
C THR A 564 10.43 -10.49 14.71
N PHE A 565 10.13 -10.62 15.98
CA PHE A 565 9.37 -9.64 16.74
C PHE A 565 10.30 -8.98 17.73
N ARG A 566 10.37 -7.66 17.75
CA ARG A 566 11.18 -6.88 18.68
C ARG A 566 10.28 -5.96 19.47
N LEU A 567 10.35 -6.07 20.79
CA LEU A 567 9.72 -5.18 21.75
C LEU A 567 10.77 -4.30 22.38
N GLU A 568 10.58 -3.00 22.36
CA GLU A 568 11.39 -2.01 23.03
C GLU A 568 10.51 -1.15 23.94
N ASP A 569 10.94 -0.96 25.20
CA ASP A 569 10.25 -0.07 26.12
C ASP A 569 11.19 1.08 26.54
N HIS A 570 10.90 2.25 25.99
CA HIS A 570 11.67 3.48 26.25
C HIS A 570 11.14 4.23 27.48
N SER A 571 10.12 3.75 28.17
CA SER A 571 9.65 4.32 29.44
C SER A 571 10.53 3.94 30.64
N LEU A 572 11.53 3.09 30.39
CA LEU A 572 12.50 2.61 31.36
C LEU A 572 13.87 3.27 31.10
N ASP A 573 14.67 3.43 32.18
CA ASP A 573 16.06 3.80 32.11
C ASP A 573 16.90 2.80 32.95
N PRO A 574 17.78 1.98 32.33
CA PRO A 574 18.00 1.84 30.89
C PRO A 574 16.82 1.25 30.14
N HIS A 575 16.72 1.50 28.85
CA HIS A 575 15.64 0.98 28.00
C HIS A 575 15.59 -0.55 28.03
N PHE A 576 14.39 -1.10 28.04
CA PHE A 576 14.19 -2.54 27.86
C PHE A 576 14.08 -2.90 26.40
N ALA A 577 14.71 -4.00 26.00
CA ALA A 577 14.56 -4.57 24.67
C ALA A 577 14.60 -6.09 24.73
N VAL A 578 13.68 -6.72 24.03
CA VAL A 578 13.62 -8.18 23.86
C VAL A 578 13.24 -8.53 22.43
N SER A 579 13.79 -9.60 21.91
CA SER A 579 13.47 -10.07 20.56
C SER A 579 13.02 -11.52 20.58
N VAL A 580 11.94 -11.82 19.84
CA VAL A 580 11.54 -13.17 19.48
C VAL A 580 11.98 -13.43 18.05
N GLN A 581 12.95 -14.29 17.89
CA GLN A 581 13.56 -14.63 16.60
C GLN A 581 13.07 -15.99 16.09
N GLN A 582 13.35 -16.25 14.79
CA GLN A 582 12.97 -17.49 14.12
C GLN A 582 11.46 -17.81 14.25
N LEU A 583 10.63 -16.76 14.37
CA LEU A 583 9.19 -16.90 14.48
C LEU A 583 8.63 -17.65 13.27
N ARG A 584 7.87 -18.69 13.53
CA ARG A 584 7.24 -19.56 12.52
C ARG A 584 5.93 -20.13 13.05
N GLY A 585 5.02 -20.40 12.15
CA GLY A 585 3.73 -21.04 12.46
C GLY A 585 2.64 -20.56 11.54
N ASP A 586 1.43 -20.89 11.92
CA ASP A 586 0.24 -20.68 11.10
C ASP A 586 -0.85 -19.95 11.89
N VAL A 587 -1.64 -19.14 11.17
CA VAL A 587 -2.94 -18.62 11.60
C VAL A 587 -3.97 -19.13 10.60
N ASP A 588 -4.92 -19.94 11.03
CA ASP A 588 -5.92 -20.57 10.18
C ASP A 588 -7.29 -19.91 10.37
N GLY A 589 -8.00 -19.70 9.26
CA GLY A 589 -9.37 -19.19 9.24
C GLY A 589 -9.48 -17.72 9.60
N LEU A 590 -8.50 -16.89 9.21
CA LEU A 590 -8.53 -15.44 9.47
C LEU A 590 -9.61 -14.76 8.64
N SER A 591 -10.62 -14.18 9.26
CA SER A 591 -11.74 -13.53 8.57
C SER A 591 -12.33 -12.40 9.39
N SER A 592 -12.78 -11.34 8.70
CA SER A 592 -13.53 -10.23 9.31
C SER A 592 -15.01 -10.53 9.50
N ALA A 593 -15.53 -11.63 8.94
CA ALA A 593 -16.95 -12.01 8.95
C ALA A 593 -17.17 -13.51 9.21
N ALA A 594 -16.26 -14.15 9.98
CA ALA A 594 -16.35 -15.57 10.24
C ALA A 594 -17.13 -15.88 11.50
N THR A 595 -18.05 -16.82 11.43
CA THR A 595 -18.77 -17.39 12.58
C THR A 595 -17.91 -18.32 13.44
N ALA A 596 -16.75 -18.78 12.93
CA ALA A 596 -15.80 -19.62 13.64
C ALA A 596 -14.53 -18.82 13.98
N PRO A 597 -13.96 -18.98 15.19
CA PRO A 597 -12.75 -18.27 15.58
C PRO A 597 -11.52 -18.72 14.75
N SER A 598 -10.65 -17.78 14.44
CA SER A 598 -9.34 -18.03 13.83
C SER A 598 -8.45 -18.76 14.84
N ARG A 599 -7.65 -19.71 14.37
CA ARG A 599 -6.68 -20.44 15.19
C ARG A 599 -5.27 -19.94 14.93
N VAL A 600 -4.50 -19.78 16.00
CA VAL A 600 -3.09 -19.39 15.91
C VAL A 600 -2.19 -20.43 16.55
N SER A 601 -1.09 -20.75 15.89
CA SER A 601 -0.02 -21.60 16.42
C SER A 601 1.30 -21.05 15.94
N LEU A 602 2.02 -20.35 16.83
CA LEU A 602 3.31 -19.74 16.54
C LEU A 602 4.37 -20.27 17.48
N SER A 603 5.60 -20.39 16.99
CA SER A 603 6.77 -20.75 17.78
C SER A 603 7.97 -19.91 17.36
N GLY A 604 8.87 -19.66 18.30
CA GLY A 604 10.07 -18.87 18.07
C GLY A 604 11.08 -19.07 19.18
N ARG A 605 12.04 -18.16 19.30
CA ARG A 605 13.02 -18.14 20.35
C ARG A 605 13.22 -16.72 20.88
N VAL A 606 13.18 -16.55 22.19
CA VAL A 606 13.55 -15.29 22.84
C VAL A 606 15.09 -15.25 22.90
N ASP A 607 15.67 -14.14 22.45
CA ASP A 607 17.12 -13.87 22.48
C ASP A 607 17.99 -15.04 21.99
N GLU A 608 17.55 -15.67 20.87
CA GLU A 608 18.22 -16.78 20.17
C GLU A 608 18.10 -18.18 20.83
N TYR A 609 17.95 -18.28 22.14
CA TYR A 609 18.09 -19.55 22.86
C TYR A 609 16.77 -20.05 23.45
N ALA A 610 16.02 -19.20 24.12
CA ALA A 610 14.83 -19.60 24.90
C ALA A 610 13.61 -19.90 24.01
N PRO A 611 13.09 -21.12 24.00
CA PRO A 611 11.90 -21.44 23.23
C PRO A 611 10.69 -20.60 23.68
N ALA A 612 9.91 -20.13 22.69
CA ALA A 612 8.68 -19.41 22.89
C ALA A 612 7.58 -19.98 21.97
N SER A 613 6.38 -20.11 22.48
CA SER A 613 5.22 -20.53 21.69
C SER A 613 3.95 -19.79 22.09
N VAL A 614 3.08 -19.60 21.10
CA VAL A 614 1.73 -19.06 21.28
C VAL A 614 0.77 -19.96 20.53
N THR A 615 -0.24 -20.47 21.23
CA THR A 615 -1.35 -21.23 20.63
C THR A 615 -2.66 -20.64 21.10
N GLY A 616 -3.71 -20.72 20.28
CA GLY A 616 -5.01 -20.19 20.72
C GLY A 616 -5.99 -19.99 19.60
N SER A 617 -7.04 -19.26 19.91
CA SER A 617 -8.06 -18.85 18.95
C SER A 617 -8.57 -17.46 19.27
N PHE A 618 -9.01 -16.74 18.22
CA PHE A 618 -9.57 -15.40 18.37
C PHE A 618 -10.59 -15.10 17.26
N SER A 619 -11.54 -14.21 17.54
CA SER A 619 -12.45 -13.64 16.55
C SER A 619 -12.12 -12.17 16.33
N LEU A 620 -12.32 -11.71 15.08
CA LEU A 620 -12.21 -10.28 14.74
C LEU A 620 -13.55 -9.55 14.79
N GLU A 621 -14.63 -10.28 15.05
CA GLU A 621 -15.96 -9.71 15.25
C GLU A 621 -16.07 -8.99 16.60
N THR A 622 -16.95 -8.02 16.67
CA THR A 622 -17.26 -7.31 17.92
C THR A 622 -18.53 -7.90 18.53
N PRO A 623 -18.49 -8.34 19.83
CA PRO A 623 -17.37 -8.23 20.77
C PRO A 623 -16.24 -9.25 20.51
N VAL A 624 -14.99 -8.81 20.65
CA VAL A 624 -13.80 -9.65 20.45
C VAL A 624 -13.80 -10.81 21.45
N GLN A 625 -13.62 -12.03 20.94
CA GLN A 625 -13.40 -13.22 21.75
C GLN A 625 -12.05 -13.81 21.43
N ALA A 626 -11.27 -14.14 22.45
CA ALA A 626 -9.97 -14.75 22.25
C ALA A 626 -9.57 -15.65 23.42
N GLN A 627 -8.84 -16.71 23.11
CA GLN A 627 -8.20 -17.58 24.07
C GLN A 627 -6.78 -17.84 23.61
N PHE A 628 -5.80 -17.54 24.45
CA PHE A 628 -4.39 -17.71 24.12
C PHE A 628 -3.65 -18.43 25.24
N GLN A 629 -2.80 -19.37 24.84
CA GLN A 629 -1.81 -19.97 25.68
C GLN A 629 -0.42 -19.57 25.17
N VAL A 630 0.40 -18.98 26.05
CA VAL A 630 1.77 -18.55 25.75
C VAL A 630 2.72 -19.30 26.66
N SER A 631 3.76 -19.91 26.10
CA SER A 631 4.83 -20.57 26.85
C SER A 631 6.18 -19.98 26.49
N LEU A 632 6.94 -19.57 27.50
CA LEU A 632 8.34 -19.15 27.40
C LEU A 632 9.17 -20.04 28.32
N GLN A 633 10.28 -20.59 27.85
CA GLN A 633 11.11 -21.52 28.61
C GLN A 633 12.56 -21.09 28.63
N GLY A 634 13.14 -21.01 29.83
CA GLY A 634 14.57 -20.72 30.01
C GLY A 634 15.04 -19.35 29.56
N VAL A 635 14.17 -18.33 29.65
CA VAL A 635 14.54 -16.94 29.32
C VAL A 635 15.49 -16.41 30.39
N GLU A 636 16.62 -15.82 30.01
CA GLU A 636 17.56 -15.22 30.96
C GLU A 636 16.94 -14.02 31.67
N MET A 637 16.95 -14.02 32.98
CA MET A 637 16.41 -12.94 33.81
C MET A 637 17.16 -11.60 33.61
N ALA A 638 18.39 -11.65 33.16
CA ALA A 638 19.17 -10.46 32.81
C ALA A 638 18.48 -9.60 31.74
N THR A 639 17.71 -10.21 30.81
CA THR A 639 16.87 -9.50 29.84
C THR A 639 15.88 -8.54 30.53
N PHE A 640 15.35 -8.92 31.70
CA PHE A 640 14.38 -8.12 32.45
C PHE A 640 15.03 -7.17 33.49
N ALA A 641 16.37 -7.08 33.53
CA ALA A 641 17.09 -6.22 34.46
C ALA A 641 16.56 -4.77 34.53
N PRO A 642 16.20 -4.07 33.40
CA PRO A 642 15.65 -2.72 33.47
C PRO A 642 14.38 -2.60 34.32
N TYR A 643 13.46 -3.55 34.22
CA TYR A 643 12.25 -3.58 35.03
C TYR A 643 12.57 -3.84 36.52
N VAL A 644 13.45 -4.80 36.80
CA VAL A 644 13.81 -5.15 38.17
C VAL A 644 14.60 -4.02 38.84
N THR A 645 15.51 -3.39 38.14
CA THR A 645 16.27 -2.23 38.66
C THR A 645 15.32 -1.09 38.98
N LYS A 646 14.40 -0.74 38.10
CA LYS A 646 13.41 0.34 38.30
C LYS A 646 12.49 0.08 39.49
N PHE A 647 11.82 -1.08 39.50
CA PHE A 647 10.70 -1.35 40.43
C PHE A 647 11.13 -2.09 41.70
N ALA A 648 12.24 -2.84 41.66
CA ALA A 648 12.74 -3.57 42.80
C ALA A 648 14.00 -2.95 43.45
N GLY A 649 14.73 -2.09 42.73
CA GLY A 649 15.93 -1.45 43.21
C GLY A 649 17.15 -2.39 43.36
N TYR A 650 17.21 -3.44 42.51
CA TYR A 650 18.32 -4.40 42.51
C TYR A 650 18.74 -4.74 41.07
N ARG A 651 20.02 -5.05 40.88
CA ARG A 651 20.45 -5.73 39.67
C ARG A 651 20.09 -7.20 39.72
N ILE A 652 20.09 -7.84 38.56
CA ILE A 652 19.99 -9.29 38.45
C ILE A 652 21.36 -9.82 38.05
N ASP A 653 21.93 -10.72 38.87
CA ASP A 653 23.21 -11.35 38.55
C ASP A 653 23.00 -12.59 37.69
N ARG A 654 22.01 -13.40 38.02
CA ARG A 654 21.61 -14.58 37.23
C ARG A 654 20.20 -15.06 37.54
N GLY A 655 19.69 -15.96 36.70
CA GLY A 655 18.43 -16.64 36.85
C GLY A 655 17.78 -16.89 35.50
N THR A 656 16.94 -17.92 35.46
CA THR A 656 16.12 -18.22 34.26
C THR A 656 14.65 -18.17 34.60
N LEU A 657 13.87 -17.71 33.62
CA LEU A 657 12.45 -17.53 33.72
C LEU A 657 11.73 -18.51 32.79
N ASN A 658 10.77 -19.26 33.34
CA ASN A 658 9.77 -19.98 32.59
C ASN A 658 8.40 -19.36 32.88
N VAL A 659 7.60 -19.17 31.83
CA VAL A 659 6.27 -18.54 31.93
C VAL A 659 5.28 -19.37 31.12
N GLU A 660 4.16 -19.67 31.73
CA GLU A 660 2.97 -20.21 31.06
C GLU A 660 1.81 -19.25 31.35
N LEU A 661 1.25 -18.68 30.29
CA LEU A 661 0.14 -17.75 30.36
C LEU A 661 -1.07 -18.38 29.69
N ASP A 662 -2.19 -18.36 30.35
CA ASP A 662 -3.48 -18.80 29.80
C ASP A 662 -4.48 -17.63 29.92
N TYR A 663 -4.89 -17.07 28.78
CA TYR A 663 -5.71 -15.88 28.74
C TYR A 663 -7.00 -16.11 27.98
N THR A 664 -8.10 -15.64 28.53
CA THR A 664 -9.41 -15.57 27.89
C THR A 664 -9.87 -14.12 27.83
N VAL A 665 -10.27 -13.69 26.62
CA VAL A 665 -10.88 -12.37 26.37
C VAL A 665 -12.32 -12.61 25.92
N ASP A 666 -13.27 -11.94 26.58
CA ASP A 666 -14.67 -11.94 26.20
C ASP A 666 -15.19 -10.48 26.20
N GLY A 667 -15.24 -9.92 25.02
CA GLY A 667 -15.52 -8.50 24.84
C GLY A 667 -14.53 -7.62 25.59
N PRO A 668 -15.01 -6.80 26.57
CA PRO A 668 -14.12 -5.92 27.32
C PRO A 668 -13.36 -6.65 28.45
N ARG A 669 -13.75 -7.87 28.80
CA ARG A 669 -13.16 -8.59 29.93
C ARG A 669 -11.96 -9.40 29.49
N ILE A 670 -10.88 -9.31 30.27
CA ILE A 670 -9.71 -10.18 30.15
C ILE A 670 -9.51 -10.91 31.49
N GLU A 671 -9.42 -12.22 31.43
CA GLU A 671 -9.05 -13.07 32.54
C GLU A 671 -7.87 -13.92 32.14
N GLY A 672 -6.90 -14.10 33.04
CA GLY A 672 -5.72 -14.90 32.77
C GLY A 672 -5.10 -15.50 34.00
N GLU A 673 -4.49 -16.64 33.84
CA GLU A 673 -3.65 -17.32 34.79
C GLU A 673 -2.21 -17.27 34.28
N ASN A 674 -1.28 -16.79 35.13
CA ASN A 674 0.13 -16.69 34.82
C ASN A 674 0.89 -17.58 35.79
N LYS A 675 1.43 -18.68 35.28
CA LYS A 675 2.37 -19.51 36.00
C LYS A 675 3.79 -19.04 35.69
N ILE A 676 4.47 -18.56 36.73
CA ILE A 676 5.83 -18.01 36.62
C ILE A 676 6.77 -18.86 37.46
N VAL A 677 7.75 -19.47 36.81
CA VAL A 677 8.79 -20.26 37.46
C VAL A 677 10.15 -19.59 37.26
N LEU A 678 10.75 -19.15 38.34
CA LEU A 678 12.10 -18.55 38.36
C LEU A 678 13.09 -19.57 38.94
N ASP A 679 14.04 -20.00 38.14
CA ASP A 679 15.09 -20.92 38.57
C ASP A 679 16.37 -20.14 38.89
N ARG A 680 16.92 -20.39 40.08
CA ARG A 680 18.21 -19.83 40.55
C ARG A 680 18.33 -18.33 40.39
N LEU A 681 17.25 -17.57 40.68
CA LEU A 681 17.29 -16.12 40.66
C LEU A 681 18.21 -15.59 41.75
N GLU A 682 19.21 -14.80 41.38
CA GLU A 682 20.08 -14.10 42.29
C GLU A 682 20.03 -12.60 42.01
N LEU A 683 19.76 -11.83 43.05
CA LEU A 683 19.84 -10.38 43.00
C LEU A 683 21.29 -9.96 43.23
N GLY A 684 21.78 -9.04 42.44
CA GLY A 684 23.05 -8.38 42.61
C GLY A 684 22.99 -7.17 43.55
N GLU A 685 23.77 -6.18 43.27
CA GLU A 685 23.87 -4.95 44.08
C GLU A 685 22.53 -4.17 44.09
N ARG A 686 22.27 -3.55 45.26
CA ARG A 686 21.13 -2.61 45.37
C ARG A 686 21.45 -1.35 44.58
N VAL A 687 20.45 -0.92 43.78
CA VAL A 687 20.50 0.30 42.96
C VAL A 687 19.48 1.28 43.51
N ASP A 688 19.90 2.53 43.67
CA ASP A 688 18.95 3.57 44.10
C ASP A 688 17.99 3.91 42.97
N SER A 689 16.69 3.68 43.20
CA SER A 689 15.61 3.96 42.26
C SER A 689 14.42 4.57 42.99
N PRO A 690 13.91 5.72 42.54
CA PRO A 690 12.79 6.38 43.18
C PRO A 690 11.48 5.58 43.09
N ASP A 691 11.37 4.69 42.13
CA ASP A 691 10.19 3.82 41.91
C ASP A 691 10.31 2.47 42.67
N ALA A 692 11.44 2.20 43.29
CA ALA A 692 11.71 0.93 43.96
C ALA A 692 10.85 0.76 45.22
N LEU A 693 10.42 -0.48 45.44
CA LEU A 693 9.70 -0.85 46.66
C LEU A 693 10.65 -0.79 47.89
N ASP A 694 10.30 -0.02 48.92
CA ASP A 694 11.01 -0.05 50.18
C ASP A 694 10.60 -1.24 51.04
N LEU A 695 10.99 -2.44 50.59
CA LEU A 695 10.68 -3.72 51.20
C LEU A 695 11.97 -4.58 51.31
N PRO A 696 12.06 -5.48 52.28
CA PRO A 696 13.15 -6.45 52.38
C PRO A 696 13.02 -7.54 51.33
N LEU A 697 13.36 -7.22 50.06
CA LEU A 697 13.18 -8.13 48.91
C LEU A 697 13.97 -9.43 49.06
N THR A 698 15.18 -9.38 49.68
CA THR A 698 15.98 -10.58 49.95
C THR A 698 15.25 -11.55 50.86
N LEU A 699 14.54 -11.08 51.90
CA LEU A 699 13.69 -11.90 52.73
C LEU A 699 12.47 -12.43 51.95
N ALA A 700 11.78 -11.60 51.18
CA ALA A 700 10.67 -12.02 50.36
C ALA A 700 11.06 -13.14 49.40
N LEU A 701 12.19 -13.00 48.70
CA LEU A 701 12.71 -14.02 47.79
C LEU A 701 13.12 -15.31 48.54
N SER A 702 13.71 -15.20 49.75
CA SER A 702 14.02 -16.37 50.58
C SER A 702 12.80 -17.12 51.05
N VAL A 703 11.67 -16.42 51.27
CA VAL A 703 10.36 -17.03 51.57
C VAL A 703 9.79 -17.73 50.32
N LEU A 704 9.97 -17.14 49.12
CA LEU A 704 9.43 -17.67 47.87
C LEU A 704 10.25 -18.85 47.31
N LYS A 705 11.59 -18.84 47.50
CA LYS A 705 12.46 -19.89 46.99
C LYS A 705 12.26 -21.21 47.74
N ASP A 706 12.14 -22.30 46.98
CA ASP A 706 12.12 -23.66 47.51
C ASP A 706 13.54 -24.19 47.81
N SER A 707 13.62 -25.45 48.21
CA SER A 707 14.88 -26.17 48.48
C SER A 707 15.83 -26.32 47.28
N ALA A 708 15.30 -26.23 46.06
CA ALA A 708 16.07 -26.25 44.80
C ALA A 708 16.46 -24.83 44.35
N GLY A 709 16.02 -23.79 45.06
CA GLY A 709 16.23 -22.38 44.68
C GLY A 709 15.23 -21.87 43.65
N VAL A 710 14.14 -22.60 43.44
CA VAL A 710 13.08 -22.29 42.46
C VAL A 710 11.98 -21.48 43.15
N ILE A 711 11.49 -20.45 42.46
CA ILE A 711 10.27 -19.70 42.83
C ILE A 711 9.19 -20.11 41.84
N ASP A 712 8.13 -20.74 42.29
CA ASP A 712 6.96 -21.13 41.52
C ASP A 712 5.72 -20.38 42.04
N VAL A 713 5.14 -19.55 41.18
CA VAL A 713 4.03 -18.68 41.56
C VAL A 713 2.96 -18.61 40.49
N ASP A 714 1.69 -18.69 40.93
CA ASP A 714 0.53 -18.47 40.09
C ASP A 714 0.00 -17.05 40.34
N LEU A 715 -0.08 -16.26 39.26
CA LEU A 715 -0.57 -14.88 39.31
C LEU A 715 -1.85 -14.73 38.49
N PRO A 716 -3.03 -14.78 39.08
CA PRO A 716 -4.26 -14.50 38.36
C PRO A 716 -4.36 -13.02 38.00
N VAL A 717 -4.72 -12.74 36.74
CA VAL A 717 -4.89 -11.38 36.21
C VAL A 717 -6.31 -11.20 35.73
N ARG A 718 -6.96 -10.10 36.11
CA ARG A 718 -8.29 -9.72 35.63
C ARG A 718 -8.29 -8.23 35.28
N GLY A 719 -8.91 -7.89 34.13
CA GLY A 719 -8.94 -6.51 33.65
C GLY A 719 -10.13 -6.21 32.78
N ASP A 720 -10.27 -4.92 32.43
CA ASP A 720 -11.30 -4.40 31.53
C ASP A 720 -10.61 -3.62 30.41
N LEU A 721 -10.65 -4.17 29.20
CA LEU A 721 -10.02 -3.60 27.98
C LEU A 721 -10.75 -2.35 27.47
N SER A 722 -11.98 -2.10 27.90
CA SER A 722 -12.72 -0.89 27.52
C SER A 722 -12.26 0.36 28.26
N ASN A 723 -11.46 0.21 29.32
CA ASN A 723 -10.89 1.33 30.05
C ASN A 723 -9.76 1.97 29.23
N PRO A 724 -9.85 3.24 28.83
CA PRO A 724 -8.79 3.94 28.08
C PRO A 724 -7.45 4.00 28.82
N GLN A 725 -7.46 3.81 30.16
CA GLN A 725 -6.26 3.78 31.02
C GLN A 725 -5.80 2.35 31.32
N PHE A 726 -6.34 1.35 30.62
CA PHE A 726 -5.93 -0.04 30.81
C PHE A 726 -4.45 -0.21 30.42
N ASP A 727 -3.64 -0.49 31.42
CA ASP A 727 -2.21 -0.78 31.30
C ASP A 727 -1.95 -2.20 31.78
N TYR A 728 -1.69 -3.10 30.83
CA TYR A 728 -1.40 -4.50 31.08
C TYR A 728 -0.15 -4.68 31.94
N GLY A 729 0.89 -3.89 31.70
CA GLY A 729 2.13 -3.90 32.47
C GLY A 729 1.92 -3.47 33.91
N ALA A 730 1.10 -2.44 34.13
CA ALA A 730 0.74 -1.98 35.47
C ALA A 730 -0.08 -3.02 36.22
N LEU A 731 -0.92 -3.79 35.53
CA LEU A 731 -1.75 -4.85 36.16
C LEU A 731 -0.88 -6.02 36.65
N ILE A 732 0.05 -6.50 35.80
CA ILE A 732 1.03 -7.53 36.20
C ILE A 732 1.94 -6.99 37.27
N GLY A 733 2.46 -5.79 37.13
CA GLY A 733 3.29 -5.15 38.14
C GLY A 733 2.60 -5.04 39.52
N LYS A 734 1.29 -4.74 39.53
CA LYS A 734 0.49 -4.72 40.77
C LYS A 734 0.37 -6.12 41.37
N ALA A 735 0.12 -7.16 40.59
CA ALA A 735 0.02 -8.54 41.07
C ALA A 735 1.36 -9.03 41.64
N VAL A 736 2.46 -8.81 40.97
CA VAL A 736 3.84 -9.11 41.44
C VAL A 736 4.13 -8.33 42.72
N ARG A 737 3.84 -7.03 42.73
CA ARG A 737 4.03 -6.19 43.90
C ARG A 737 3.25 -6.72 45.10
N GLN A 738 1.98 -7.10 44.93
CA GLN A 738 1.14 -7.66 46.02
C GLN A 738 1.72 -8.96 46.55
N LEU A 739 2.25 -9.83 45.70
CA LEU A 739 2.92 -11.07 46.11
C LEU A 739 4.17 -10.77 46.95
N ILE A 740 5.03 -9.87 46.49
CA ILE A 740 6.25 -9.47 47.22
C ILE A 740 5.91 -8.82 48.54
N VAL A 741 4.92 -7.92 48.57
CA VAL A 741 4.45 -7.28 49.81
C VAL A 741 3.95 -8.33 50.81
N LYS A 742 3.12 -9.27 50.41
CA LYS A 742 2.63 -10.36 51.26
C LYS A 742 3.78 -11.26 51.76
N ALA A 743 4.72 -11.64 50.91
CA ALA A 743 5.87 -12.43 51.34
C ALA A 743 6.78 -11.70 52.32
N ALA A 744 6.98 -10.38 52.12
CA ALA A 744 7.80 -9.56 53.02
C ALA A 744 7.12 -9.19 54.36
N THR A 745 5.82 -8.87 54.33
CA THR A 745 5.09 -8.35 55.52
C THR A 745 4.40 -9.42 56.36
N ALA A 746 4.07 -10.57 55.80
CA ALA A 746 3.44 -11.69 56.45
C ALA A 746 4.07 -13.04 56.10
N PRO A 747 5.41 -13.20 56.34
CA PRO A 747 6.12 -14.40 55.90
C PRO A 747 5.62 -15.68 56.55
N PHE A 748 5.22 -15.65 57.81
CA PHE A 748 4.70 -16.82 58.53
C PHE A 748 3.35 -17.29 57.96
N THR A 749 2.45 -16.38 57.62
CA THR A 749 1.17 -16.69 56.95
C THR A 749 1.41 -17.35 55.58
N PHE A 750 2.39 -16.87 54.85
CA PHE A 750 2.76 -17.48 53.57
C PHE A 750 3.32 -18.92 53.78
N LEU A 751 4.22 -19.10 54.74
CA LEU A 751 4.79 -20.40 55.08
C LEU A 751 3.71 -21.40 55.60
N ALA A 752 2.75 -20.95 56.44
CA ALA A 752 1.67 -21.79 56.92
C ALA A 752 0.83 -22.37 55.74
N ARG A 753 0.54 -21.57 54.72
CA ARG A 753 -0.22 -22.05 53.54
C ARG A 753 0.54 -23.09 52.73
N LEU A 754 1.86 -23.01 52.66
CA LEU A 754 2.69 -23.98 51.93
C LEU A 754 2.61 -25.39 52.53
N VAL A 755 2.42 -25.52 53.84
CA VAL A 755 2.37 -26.81 54.53
C VAL A 755 0.92 -27.29 54.81
N GLY A 756 -0.07 -26.63 54.10
CA GLY A 756 -1.49 -27.05 54.23
C GLY A 756 -2.14 -26.69 55.55
N GLY A 757 -1.55 -25.77 56.32
CA GLY A 757 -2.06 -25.25 57.55
C GLY A 757 -3.10 -24.15 57.32
N ASP A 758 -4.36 -24.38 57.67
CA ASP A 758 -5.39 -23.35 57.73
C ASP A 758 -5.23 -22.63 59.06
N THR A 759 -4.78 -21.36 59.04
CA THR A 759 -4.83 -20.37 60.15
C THR A 759 -3.97 -20.60 61.42
N ALA A 760 -3.08 -21.58 61.51
CA ALA A 760 -2.14 -21.64 62.62
C ALA A 760 -1.14 -20.46 62.55
N ASP A 761 -1.16 -19.64 63.60
CA ASP A 761 -0.20 -18.56 63.73
C ASP A 761 1.18 -19.17 64.07
N LEU A 762 1.96 -19.47 63.01
CA LEU A 762 3.32 -20.00 63.16
C LEU A 762 4.34 -18.96 63.68
N ARG A 763 3.89 -17.75 63.99
CA ARG A 763 4.74 -16.64 64.45
C ARG A 763 5.02 -16.70 65.94
N THR A 764 4.17 -17.35 66.73
CA THR A 764 4.17 -17.28 68.15
C THR A 764 4.13 -18.63 68.81
N VAL A 765 4.71 -18.78 69.99
CA VAL A 765 4.62 -19.97 70.87
C VAL A 765 4.31 -19.53 72.28
N ALA A 766 3.28 -20.16 72.85
CA ALA A 766 2.85 -19.93 74.18
C ALA A 766 3.37 -21.03 75.14
N PHE A 767 3.86 -20.63 76.28
CA PHE A 767 4.31 -21.50 77.35
C PHE A 767 3.36 -21.44 78.61
N PRO A 768 3.25 -22.51 79.40
CA PRO A 768 2.64 -22.41 80.73
C PRO A 768 3.45 -21.42 81.59
N PRO A 769 2.74 -20.69 82.47
CA PRO A 769 3.44 -19.75 83.33
C PRO A 769 4.51 -20.42 84.23
N GLY A 770 5.71 -19.83 84.19
CA GLY A 770 6.88 -20.29 84.93
C GLY A 770 7.55 -21.58 84.48
N ASP A 771 7.12 -22.07 83.23
CA ASP A 771 7.61 -23.34 82.69
C ASP A 771 8.19 -23.14 81.30
N ALA A 772 9.13 -23.92 80.92
CA ALA A 772 9.76 -23.99 79.61
C ALA A 772 9.37 -25.26 78.82
N THR A 773 8.46 -26.07 79.37
CA THR A 773 7.94 -27.27 78.74
C THR A 773 6.91 -26.89 77.63
N LEU A 774 7.07 -27.40 76.45
CA LEU A 774 6.22 -27.12 75.31
C LEU A 774 4.96 -27.98 75.34
N PRO A 775 3.73 -27.40 75.38
CA PRO A 775 2.50 -28.14 75.23
C PRO A 775 2.42 -28.85 73.88
N ASP A 776 1.72 -30.01 73.79
CA ASP A 776 1.60 -30.82 72.56
C ASP A 776 1.09 -30.04 71.37
N VAL A 777 0.14 -29.11 71.61
CA VAL A 777 -0.35 -28.22 70.51
C VAL A 777 0.75 -27.35 69.98
N GLN A 778 1.57 -26.72 70.81
CA GLN A 778 2.68 -25.86 70.42
C GLN A 778 3.82 -26.69 69.75
N ARG A 779 4.03 -27.88 70.18
CA ARG A 779 4.96 -28.85 69.56
C ARG A 779 4.51 -29.18 68.12
N GLY A 780 3.21 -29.39 67.87
CA GLY A 780 2.63 -29.62 66.56
C GLY A 780 2.84 -28.41 65.65
N GLN A 781 2.66 -27.17 66.20
CA GLN A 781 2.90 -25.94 65.46
C GLN A 781 4.37 -25.77 65.08
N LEU A 782 5.29 -26.09 65.94
CA LEU A 782 6.74 -26.09 65.67
C LEU A 782 7.14 -27.14 64.65
N GLN A 783 6.48 -28.30 64.60
CA GLN A 783 6.68 -29.32 63.57
C GLN A 783 6.27 -28.75 62.16
N GLN A 784 5.13 -28.09 62.08
CA GLN A 784 4.68 -27.44 60.84
C GLN A 784 5.66 -26.32 60.44
N LEU A 785 6.12 -25.50 61.37
CA LEU A 785 7.13 -24.50 61.11
C LEU A 785 8.48 -25.12 60.62
N ALA A 786 8.86 -26.22 61.24
CA ALA A 786 10.06 -26.95 60.80
C ALA A 786 9.90 -27.47 59.34
N GLN A 787 8.77 -28.07 58.98
CA GLN A 787 8.49 -28.51 57.60
C GLN A 787 8.57 -27.30 56.62
N ALA A 788 7.97 -26.15 56.97
CA ALA A 788 8.03 -24.95 56.16
C ALA A 788 9.48 -24.42 55.99
N LEU A 789 10.28 -24.45 57.09
CA LEU A 789 11.69 -24.03 57.06
C LEU A 789 12.61 -25.00 56.29
N ILE A 790 12.29 -26.31 56.31
CA ILE A 790 12.98 -27.29 55.47
C ILE A 790 12.74 -27.01 53.99
N ALA A 791 11.49 -26.67 53.63
CA ALA A 791 11.15 -26.31 52.25
C ALA A 791 11.78 -24.99 51.83
N ARG A 792 12.32 -24.18 52.74
CA ARG A 792 12.90 -22.84 52.47
C ARG A 792 14.27 -22.72 53.17
N PRO A 793 15.33 -23.34 52.58
CA PRO A 793 16.62 -23.47 53.24
C PRO A 793 17.39 -22.14 53.41
N GLN A 794 17.00 -21.10 52.72
CA GLN A 794 17.60 -19.75 52.76
C GLN A 794 17.03 -18.89 53.92
N LEU A 795 16.04 -19.38 54.66
CA LEU A 795 15.52 -18.67 55.81
C LEU A 795 16.24 -19.06 57.09
N THR A 796 16.59 -18.08 57.93
CA THR A 796 17.05 -18.22 59.30
C THR A 796 15.97 -17.75 60.25
N LEU A 797 15.85 -18.40 61.41
CA LEU A 797 14.83 -18.12 62.43
C LEU A 797 15.50 -17.48 63.63
N ASP A 798 15.09 -16.29 64.03
CA ASP A 798 15.47 -15.68 65.30
C ASP A 798 14.31 -15.96 66.30
N ILE A 799 14.62 -16.71 67.33
CA ILE A 799 13.73 -17.09 68.41
C ILE A 799 13.83 -16.03 69.48
N ARG A 800 12.75 -15.32 69.73
CA ARG A 800 12.67 -14.24 70.73
C ARG A 800 11.76 -14.71 71.86
N PRO A 801 12.33 -15.47 72.79
CA PRO A 801 11.58 -15.92 73.94
C PRO A 801 11.21 -14.75 74.85
N GLN A 802 9.96 -14.74 75.34
CA GLN A 802 9.45 -13.70 76.22
C GLN A 802 8.95 -14.31 77.48
N VAL A 803 8.95 -13.45 78.58
CA VAL A 803 8.44 -13.77 79.93
C VAL A 803 7.55 -12.62 80.44
N ASP A 804 6.61 -12.92 81.24
CA ASP A 804 5.61 -11.97 81.74
C ASP A 804 5.42 -11.96 83.24
N GLN A 805 4.42 -11.18 83.72
CA GLN A 805 4.08 -11.15 85.14
C GLN A 805 3.55 -12.49 85.65
N ALA A 806 2.85 -13.27 84.87
CA ALA A 806 2.37 -14.59 85.28
C ALA A 806 3.51 -15.57 85.50
N ASP A 807 4.61 -15.50 84.63
CA ASP A 807 5.82 -16.25 84.86
C ASP A 807 6.53 -15.93 86.12
N SER A 808 6.70 -14.64 86.41
CA SER A 808 7.30 -14.17 87.69
C SER A 808 6.53 -14.66 88.87
N ARG A 809 5.18 -14.62 88.79
CA ARG A 809 4.34 -15.12 89.85
C ARG A 809 4.42 -16.65 89.98
N ALA A 810 4.43 -17.38 88.90
CA ALA A 810 4.55 -18.83 88.92
C ALA A 810 5.89 -19.30 89.46
N LEU A 811 7.05 -18.68 89.12
CA LEU A 811 8.35 -18.97 89.66
C LEU A 811 8.42 -18.63 91.12
N ALA A 812 7.85 -17.52 91.54
CA ALA A 812 7.70 -17.22 92.94
C ALA A 812 6.85 -18.27 93.71
N GLN A 813 5.79 -18.78 93.11
CA GLN A 813 5.00 -19.88 93.63
C GLN A 813 5.79 -21.19 93.78
N GLN A 814 6.54 -21.52 92.74
CA GLN A 814 7.46 -22.70 92.75
C GLN A 814 8.50 -22.56 93.83
N ALA A 815 9.16 -21.39 93.97
CA ALA A 815 10.14 -21.12 95.01
C ALA A 815 9.51 -21.26 96.38
N LEU A 816 8.28 -20.74 96.56
CA LEU A 816 7.55 -20.87 97.80
C LEU A 816 7.18 -22.35 98.10
N GLN A 817 6.73 -23.10 97.11
CA GLN A 817 6.46 -24.54 97.25
C GLN A 817 7.68 -25.33 97.62
N GLN A 818 8.81 -25.05 96.95
CA GLN A 818 10.07 -25.69 97.28
C GLN A 818 10.55 -25.34 98.70
N ALA A 819 10.43 -24.10 99.10
CA ALA A 819 10.82 -23.69 100.47
C ALA A 819 9.89 -24.33 101.54
N LEU A 820 8.61 -24.52 101.18
CA LEU A 820 7.66 -25.28 102.01
C LEU A 820 7.99 -26.78 102.08
N ALA A 821 8.36 -27.39 100.93
CA ALA A 821 8.80 -28.80 100.92
C ALA A 821 10.10 -29.03 101.69
N GLU A 822 11.09 -28.13 101.57
CA GLU A 822 12.34 -28.21 102.31
C GLU A 822 12.17 -28.02 103.83
N ALA A 823 11.11 -27.35 104.27
CA ALA A 823 10.76 -27.25 105.68
C ALA A 823 10.16 -28.52 106.31
N GLY A 824 9.93 -29.58 105.49
CA GLY A 824 9.49 -30.92 105.91
C GLY A 824 8.04 -30.95 106.43
N GLY A 825 7.36 -32.13 106.42
CA GLY A 825 6.02 -32.30 106.85
C GLY A 825 4.97 -32.80 105.87
N ASP A 826 3.78 -33.15 106.30
CA ASP A 826 2.72 -33.69 105.40
C ASP A 826 2.09 -32.57 104.54
N ALA A 827 2.00 -32.75 103.21
CA ALA A 827 1.53 -31.77 102.29
C ALA A 827 -0.06 -31.63 102.29
N ASP A 828 -0.70 -32.65 102.85
CA ASP A 828 -2.14 -32.73 102.84
C ASP A 828 -2.85 -32.20 104.08
N ASP A 829 -2.06 -31.77 105.10
CA ASP A 829 -2.61 -31.16 106.36
C ASP A 829 -2.66 -29.64 106.24
N ASP A 830 -3.82 -29.06 106.10
CA ASP A 830 -4.07 -27.60 106.08
C ASP A 830 -3.58 -26.84 107.32
N GLU A 831 -3.49 -27.46 108.49
CA GLU A 831 -2.99 -26.83 109.73
C GLU A 831 -1.51 -26.78 109.75
N GLU A 832 -0.82 -27.86 109.33
CA GLU A 832 0.65 -27.92 109.26
C GLU A 832 1.14 -27.02 108.10
N GLN A 833 0.45 -26.88 106.97
CA GLN A 833 0.70 -25.99 105.88
C GLN A 833 0.60 -24.50 106.31
N THR A 834 -0.37 -24.16 107.15
CA THR A 834 -0.51 -22.82 107.77
C THR A 834 0.63 -22.49 108.71
N GLU A 835 1.08 -23.38 109.55
CA GLU A 835 2.24 -23.20 110.49
C GLU A 835 3.54 -23.01 109.67
N ARG A 836 3.78 -23.73 108.67
CA ARG A 836 4.99 -23.61 107.79
C ARG A 836 5.01 -22.26 107.04
N LEU A 837 3.86 -21.83 106.54
CA LEU A 837 3.77 -20.49 105.87
C LEU A 837 4.07 -19.37 106.88
N VAL A 838 3.57 -19.48 108.17
CA VAL A 838 3.91 -18.51 109.21
C VAL A 838 5.36 -18.54 109.63
N ALA A 839 5.99 -19.76 109.76
CA ALA A 839 7.42 -19.92 110.02
C ALA A 839 8.31 -19.35 108.92
N LEU A 840 7.99 -19.61 107.68
CA LEU A 840 8.72 -19.04 106.56
C LEU A 840 8.59 -17.51 106.46
N TYR A 841 7.42 -16.98 106.77
CA TYR A 841 7.24 -15.53 106.79
C TYR A 841 8.04 -14.89 107.91
N GLN A 842 8.04 -15.48 109.17
CA GLN A 842 8.89 -15.04 110.24
C GLN A 842 10.41 -15.10 109.97
N ALA A 843 10.82 -16.20 109.25
CA ALA A 843 12.28 -16.33 108.86
C ALA A 843 12.65 -15.29 107.87
N ARG A 844 11.73 -14.88 106.90
CA ARG A 844 12.05 -13.94 105.87
C ARG A 844 11.92 -12.48 106.28
N PHE A 845 10.93 -12.15 107.17
CA PHE A 845 10.55 -10.75 107.52
C PHE A 845 10.85 -10.40 108.97
N GLY A 846 11.26 -11.36 109.85
CA GLY A 846 11.55 -11.12 111.22
C GLY A 846 10.30 -10.84 112.18
N SER A 847 9.11 -11.02 111.60
CA SER A 847 7.80 -10.78 112.36
C SER A 847 6.72 -11.72 111.92
N GLU A 848 5.70 -11.94 112.68
CA GLU A 848 4.54 -12.72 112.21
C GLU A 848 3.71 -12.01 111.10
N PRO A 849 2.98 -12.75 110.23
CA PRO A 849 2.19 -12.13 109.23
C PRO A 849 1.14 -11.18 109.93
N PRO A 850 0.89 -10.03 109.30
CA PRO A 850 -0.04 -9.03 109.91
C PRO A 850 -1.44 -9.56 109.97
N PRO A 851 -2.23 -9.29 111.06
CA PRO A 851 -3.60 -9.75 111.22
C PRO A 851 -4.46 -9.12 110.10
N VAL A 852 -5.36 -9.94 109.55
CA VAL A 852 -6.31 -9.49 108.59
C VAL A 852 -7.54 -8.90 109.28
N PRO A 853 -8.01 -7.67 108.96
CA PRO A 853 -9.22 -7.13 109.52
C PRO A 853 -10.41 -8.02 109.17
N SER A 854 -11.14 -8.43 110.23
CA SER A 854 -12.36 -9.24 110.01
C SER A 854 -13.54 -8.37 109.60
N PRO A 855 -14.42 -8.80 108.73
CA PRO A 855 -15.65 -8.06 108.42
C PRO A 855 -16.53 -7.83 109.67
N GLU A 856 -17.04 -6.64 109.76
CA GLU A 856 -17.96 -6.26 110.92
C GLU A 856 -19.09 -7.28 111.10
N GLY A 857 -19.05 -7.90 112.31
CA GLY A 857 -20.16 -8.80 112.73
C GLY A 857 -19.78 -10.29 112.91
N THR A 858 -18.55 -10.69 112.59
CA THR A 858 -18.07 -12.09 112.76
C THR A 858 -16.87 -12.16 113.63
N ARG A 859 -16.84 -12.98 114.74
CA ARG A 859 -15.66 -13.29 115.50
C ARG A 859 -15.07 -14.61 115.00
N PRO A 860 -14.13 -14.60 114.11
CA PRO A 860 -13.45 -15.82 113.68
C PRO A 860 -12.67 -16.47 114.82
N SER A 861 -12.58 -17.80 114.83
CA SER A 861 -11.68 -18.50 115.69
C SER A 861 -10.21 -18.07 115.58
N ALA A 862 -9.40 -18.31 116.56
CA ALA A 862 -7.97 -18.01 116.50
C ALA A 862 -7.27 -18.75 115.39
N GLN A 863 -7.76 -19.90 115.00
CA GLN A 863 -7.22 -20.71 113.93
C GLN A 863 -7.56 -20.10 112.54
N GLU A 864 -8.83 -19.64 112.39
CA GLU A 864 -9.26 -18.98 111.18
C GLU A 864 -8.55 -17.61 110.92
N GLN A 865 -8.22 -16.88 112.06
CA GLN A 865 -7.41 -15.68 112.00
C GLN A 865 -5.94 -15.95 111.60
N ARG A 866 -5.41 -17.04 112.12
CA ARG A 866 -4.04 -17.47 111.67
C ARG A 866 -4.03 -17.91 110.24
N ALA A 867 -5.01 -18.63 109.81
CA ALA A 867 -5.08 -19.07 108.42
C ALA A 867 -5.31 -17.89 107.42
N ALA A 868 -6.12 -16.88 107.83
CA ALA A 868 -6.29 -15.65 107.10
C ALA A 868 -4.99 -14.80 107.01
N ALA A 869 -4.29 -14.69 108.11
CA ALA A 869 -3.02 -13.98 108.20
C ALA A 869 -1.93 -14.73 107.39
N ALA A 870 -1.88 -16.07 107.46
CA ALA A 870 -1.00 -16.90 106.66
C ALA A 870 -1.30 -16.71 105.19
N ARG A 871 -2.56 -16.68 104.73
CA ARG A 871 -2.94 -16.41 103.28
C ARG A 871 -2.51 -15.03 102.85
N ALA A 872 -2.70 -13.96 103.71
CA ALA A 872 -2.24 -12.62 103.45
C ALA A 872 -0.72 -12.52 103.43
N GLY A 873 -0.05 -13.26 104.26
CA GLY A 873 1.42 -13.40 104.33
C GLY A 873 1.96 -14.07 103.07
N ARG A 874 1.24 -15.06 102.63
CA ARG A 874 1.61 -15.75 101.40
C ARG A 874 1.84 -14.82 100.15
N GLU A 875 0.98 -13.81 100.02
CA GLU A 875 1.09 -12.81 98.92
C GLU A 875 2.40 -11.98 99.12
N ARG A 876 2.75 -11.65 100.33
CA ARG A 876 4.01 -10.93 100.63
C ARG A 876 5.23 -11.83 100.48
N LEU A 877 5.14 -13.07 100.83
CA LEU A 877 6.18 -14.07 100.56
C LEU A 877 6.42 -14.27 99.07
N LEU A 878 5.34 -14.38 98.34
CA LEU A 878 5.40 -14.47 96.84
C LEU A 878 6.10 -13.24 96.26
N ALA A 879 5.77 -12.04 96.76
CA ALA A 879 6.40 -10.79 96.30
C ALA A 879 7.90 -10.74 96.69
N ALA A 880 8.26 -11.28 97.89
CA ALA A 880 9.68 -11.34 98.37
C ALA A 880 10.46 -12.46 97.72
N MET A 881 9.81 -13.47 97.17
CA MET A 881 10.37 -14.60 96.38
C MET A 881 10.27 -14.36 94.88
N ALA A 882 9.84 -13.16 94.51
CA ALA A 882 9.84 -12.83 93.06
C ALA A 882 11.22 -13.08 92.49
N PRO A 883 11.25 -13.76 91.35
CA PRO A 883 12.55 -14.09 90.71
C PRO A 883 13.27 -12.81 90.31
N ASP A 884 14.58 -12.82 90.44
CA ASP A 884 15.44 -11.76 89.95
C ASP A 884 15.47 -11.75 88.44
N GLU A 885 16.12 -10.74 87.82
CA GLU A 885 16.21 -10.60 86.42
C GLU A 885 16.95 -11.76 85.74
N ASP A 886 17.97 -12.31 86.45
CA ASP A 886 18.76 -13.43 85.95
C ASP A 886 17.91 -14.71 85.84
N ALA A 887 17.02 -14.95 86.82
CA ALA A 887 16.08 -16.08 86.81
C ALA A 887 15.05 -15.96 85.70
N MET A 888 14.49 -14.76 85.46
CA MET A 888 13.55 -14.47 84.41
C MET A 888 14.26 -14.62 83.00
N GLN A 889 15.48 -14.14 82.89
CA GLN A 889 16.29 -14.35 81.68
C GLN A 889 16.63 -15.84 81.46
N ALA A 890 16.92 -16.55 82.52
CA ALA A 890 17.14 -18.00 82.46
C ALA A 890 15.92 -18.76 81.95
N LEU A 891 14.67 -18.40 82.47
CA LEU A 891 13.43 -18.98 81.97
C LEU A 891 13.21 -18.63 80.47
N ALA A 892 13.44 -17.37 80.06
CA ALA A 892 13.30 -16.98 78.66
C ALA A 892 14.29 -17.78 77.80
N ARG A 893 15.58 -17.93 78.27
CA ARG A 893 16.59 -18.71 77.56
C ARG A 893 16.22 -20.19 77.46
N ALA A 894 15.72 -20.79 78.58
CA ALA A 894 15.23 -22.18 78.56
C ALA A 894 14.07 -22.40 77.59
N ARG A 895 13.11 -21.45 77.46
CA ARG A 895 12.03 -21.47 76.44
C ARG A 895 12.60 -21.43 75.03
N GLY A 896 13.56 -20.57 74.77
CA GLY A 896 14.23 -20.49 73.50
C GLY A 896 14.97 -21.79 73.13
N GLU A 897 15.65 -22.40 74.12
CA GLU A 897 16.31 -23.70 73.92
C GLU A 897 15.31 -24.84 73.70
N ALA A 898 14.16 -24.86 74.39
CA ALA A 898 13.09 -25.85 74.17
C ALA A 898 12.52 -25.76 72.73
N ILE A 899 12.27 -24.54 72.22
CA ILE A 899 11.83 -24.31 70.84
C ILE A 899 12.90 -24.80 69.91
N ARG A 900 14.15 -24.41 70.11
CA ARG A 900 15.30 -24.76 69.23
C ARG A 900 15.54 -26.29 69.24
N ALA A 901 15.35 -26.97 70.35
CA ALA A 901 15.47 -28.44 70.44
C ALA A 901 14.41 -29.16 69.59
N VAL A 902 13.13 -28.75 69.66
CA VAL A 902 12.07 -29.34 68.86
C VAL A 902 12.28 -29.09 67.41
N LEU A 903 12.70 -27.88 66.99
CA LEU A 903 13.01 -27.56 65.59
C LEU A 903 14.18 -28.37 65.10
N ALA A 904 15.25 -28.56 65.90
CA ALA A 904 16.45 -29.35 65.57
C ALA A 904 16.09 -30.87 65.45
N GLU A 905 15.25 -31.40 66.36
CA GLU A 905 14.73 -32.78 66.25
C GLU A 905 13.96 -33.00 64.96
N ASN A 906 13.31 -32.00 64.44
CA ASN A 906 12.59 -32.01 63.15
C ASN A 906 13.46 -31.59 61.96
N GLY A 907 14.78 -31.58 62.07
CA GLY A 907 15.72 -31.50 60.96
C GLY A 907 16.21 -30.07 60.61
N ILE A 908 15.96 -29.06 61.47
CA ILE A 908 16.50 -27.71 61.20
C ILE A 908 17.91 -27.59 61.77
N PRO A 909 18.93 -27.24 60.95
CA PRO A 909 20.30 -27.07 61.43
C PRO A 909 20.43 -25.92 62.45
N LEU A 910 21.24 -26.14 63.51
CA LEU A 910 21.41 -25.17 64.57
C LEU A 910 21.90 -23.79 64.07
N GLN A 911 22.70 -23.79 62.98
CA GLN A 911 23.22 -22.54 62.38
C GLN A 911 22.12 -21.64 61.76
N ARG A 912 20.95 -22.21 61.56
CA ARG A 912 19.79 -21.48 61.02
C ARG A 912 18.87 -20.92 62.09
N MET A 913 19.22 -21.16 63.38
CA MET A 913 18.37 -20.76 64.52
C MET A 913 19.21 -19.92 65.50
N ALA A 914 18.87 -18.69 65.66
CA ALA A 914 19.40 -17.81 66.71
C ALA A 914 18.40 -17.71 67.84
N ILE A 915 18.91 -17.54 69.07
CA ILE A 915 18.06 -17.21 70.24
C ILE A 915 18.50 -15.83 70.70
N THR A 916 17.61 -14.87 70.54
CA THR A 916 17.83 -13.50 71.01
C THR A 916 16.90 -13.23 72.19
N VAL A 917 17.46 -13.30 73.44
CA VAL A 917 16.70 -12.95 74.61
C VAL A 917 16.61 -11.43 74.69
N PRO A 918 15.44 -10.85 74.55
CA PRO A 918 15.31 -9.38 74.67
C PRO A 918 15.55 -8.91 76.08
N ALA A 919 16.01 -7.65 76.24
CA ALA A 919 16.10 -7.00 77.56
C ALA A 919 14.69 -6.97 78.18
N LEU A 920 14.60 -7.37 79.48
CA LEU A 920 13.33 -7.44 80.17
C LEU A 920 12.80 -6.03 80.44
N PRO A 921 11.58 -5.68 80.04
CA PRO A 921 11.01 -4.39 80.32
C PRO A 921 10.63 -4.31 81.85
N GLN A 922 10.82 -3.15 82.43
CA GLN A 922 10.34 -2.91 83.85
C GLN A 922 9.27 -1.82 83.88
N PRO A 923 8.02 -2.16 84.27
CA PRO A 923 7.56 -3.46 84.76
C PRO A 923 7.43 -4.49 83.65
N LEU A 924 7.46 -5.77 83.98
CA LEU A 924 7.16 -6.88 83.12
C LEU A 924 5.78 -6.72 82.46
N PRO A 925 5.53 -7.12 81.24
CA PRO A 925 4.27 -7.04 80.57
C PRO A 925 3.21 -7.96 81.30
N PRO A 926 1.93 -7.61 81.23
CA PRO A 926 0.89 -8.41 81.92
C PRO A 926 0.69 -9.76 81.24
N SER A 927 1.08 -9.85 79.93
CA SER A 927 1.03 -11.08 79.13
C SER A 927 2.13 -10.95 78.05
N ALA A 928 2.89 -12.02 77.82
CA ALA A 928 3.91 -12.11 76.76
C ALA A 928 3.86 -13.49 76.09
N ILE A 929 4.08 -13.49 74.76
CA ILE A 929 4.14 -14.71 73.96
C ILE A 929 5.49 -14.70 73.23
N SER A 930 6.18 -15.82 73.26
CA SER A 930 7.46 -15.95 72.52
C SER A 930 7.20 -15.81 71.03
N GLU A 931 7.98 -14.94 70.41
CA GLU A 931 7.80 -14.60 68.97
C GLU A 931 8.96 -15.07 68.13
N PHE A 932 8.71 -15.27 66.82
CA PHE A 932 9.71 -15.57 65.82
C PHE A 932 9.91 -14.42 64.87
N GLU A 933 11.12 -14.23 64.45
CA GLU A 933 11.47 -13.36 63.35
C GLU A 933 12.26 -14.14 62.29
N LEU A 934 11.91 -13.91 61.01
CA LEU A 934 12.60 -14.53 59.90
C LEU A 934 13.57 -13.58 59.29
N ALA A 935 14.75 -14.10 58.93
CA ALA A 935 15.79 -13.38 58.19
C ALA A 935 16.26 -14.23 57.00
N SER A 936 16.79 -13.63 56.00
CA SER A 936 17.51 -14.31 54.90
C SER A 936 18.94 -14.65 55.33
N SER A 937 19.36 -15.86 55.04
CA SER A 937 20.74 -16.33 55.28
C SER A 937 21.76 -15.61 54.42
#